data_495266856e1689061c66481a7f259c5f
#
_entry.id   495266856e1689061c66481a7f259c5f
#
_cell.length_a   1.000
_cell.length_b   1.000
_cell.length_c   1.000
_cell.angle_alpha   90.00
_cell.angle_beta   90.00
_cell.angle_gamma   90.00
#
_symmetry.space_group_name_H-M   'P 1'
#
loop_
_entity.id
_entity.type
_entity.pdbx_description
1 polymer ?
#
loop_
_entity_poly.entity_id
_entity_poly.type
_entity_poly.pdbx_seq_one_letter_code
_entity_poly.pdbx_strand_id
1 'polypeptide(L)'
;MTYPDTRRDDIVETLHGREIADPYRWLEDPDAPEVVAWVDAQRKHTETHLAELPDRAWFHEVMGRVISRPRAGIPRVHGGRYFLNRNDGTQAQDVWLVADSLEGVIDPEARVIADPNAWSNDGTVSLHHFTVSVDGRLMAQSRSIGGSDWQHITIVDLDTGEQTDEPVLVTKFADPTWLPDHQSFLYNAFEIGDAVGTQTDALARPTMMRHRLGTPQTDDELVAEFPDDDRVLFDWGTTDDDHWLYVLPVRGTEHNNRLWVYPLTTTDGVTTIGDRLVVAADDDAEYIVVGSVGEPGVDARLLVRTDLAAPLQRLVSYDLEALTRGEQVEPVTVVAEQPEVLAHAVLSGDHILAEYLVDATPQLRRFALDGSDLGAIDLPAGAFVALDASSTRPLAYVGVSTVADPTAAYEIDTAVGTARPLQLAAGERVAPPFVVERRRATSADGIEVPYFLVVPDNAPQKPAPVLLYGYGGFTIPVLADYRPGWSGWLAAGGVLAIANLRGGGEFGTEWYEDGKRANKQHVFDDCIAVAEDLVSAGITTPQQLALHGRSNGGLLVGAVMTQRPDLFAAALPVVGVLDMLRFHKFTIGAAWISDYGDPDVAEDFEVALAYSPLHNVKEGTAYPPTLIATGDHDDRVVPLHSHKFAAALQHAQAGDAPILTRIEVATGHGAGKPQQMLAAEWADLLAFAAHHTGLSVTAG
;
A
#
# COMPACT_ATOMS: atom_id res chain seq x y z
N MET A 1 26.61 -13.36 20.66
CA MET A 1 25.75 -12.37 21.38
C MET A 1 24.86 -13.10 22.37
N THR A 2 24.48 -12.51 23.55
CA THR A 2 23.55 -13.14 24.48
C THR A 2 22.20 -12.45 24.35
N TYR A 3 21.20 -13.19 23.91
CA TYR A 3 19.82 -12.70 23.72
C TYR A 3 19.03 -12.84 25.03
N PRO A 4 17.91 -12.09 25.20
CA PRO A 4 16.93 -12.35 26.26
C PRO A 4 16.45 -13.80 26.18
N ASP A 5 16.23 -14.41 27.38
CA ASP A 5 15.75 -15.79 27.45
C ASP A 5 14.37 -15.92 26.81
N THR A 6 14.22 -16.87 25.88
CA THR A 6 13.00 -17.13 25.14
C THR A 6 12.57 -18.57 25.35
N ARG A 7 11.43 -18.77 26.03
CA ARG A 7 10.85 -20.09 26.30
C ARG A 7 10.56 -20.82 24.97
N ARG A 8 10.84 -22.12 24.96
CA ARG A 8 10.48 -23.04 23.89
C ARG A 8 9.54 -24.09 24.44
N ASP A 9 8.34 -24.17 23.89
CA ASP A 9 7.35 -25.18 24.27
C ASP A 9 7.42 -26.40 23.34
N ASP A 10 7.07 -27.59 23.86
CA ASP A 10 7.00 -28.82 23.05
C ASP A 10 5.69 -28.93 22.29
N ILE A 11 5.30 -27.85 21.60
CA ILE A 11 4.09 -27.82 20.76
C ILE A 11 4.42 -28.39 19.39
N VAL A 12 3.68 -29.42 18.99
CA VAL A 12 3.73 -30.01 17.65
C VAL A 12 2.32 -30.15 17.13
N GLU A 13 2.06 -29.67 15.94
CA GLU A 13 0.79 -29.76 15.23
C GLU A 13 0.92 -30.70 14.02
N THR A 14 -0.06 -31.56 13.80
CA THR A 14 -0.07 -32.42 12.62
C THR A 14 -0.88 -31.75 11.53
N LEU A 15 -0.21 -31.23 10.50
CA LEU A 15 -0.82 -30.60 9.34
C LEU A 15 -0.58 -31.49 8.10
N HIS A 16 -1.64 -31.92 7.45
CA HIS A 16 -1.58 -32.77 6.25
C HIS A 16 -0.67 -34.00 6.38
N GLY A 17 -0.62 -34.60 7.62
CA GLY A 17 0.21 -35.78 7.92
C GLY A 17 1.67 -35.46 8.21
N ARG A 18 2.09 -34.21 8.25
CA ARG A 18 3.41 -33.75 8.72
C ARG A 18 3.34 -33.22 10.15
N GLU A 19 4.33 -33.53 10.94
CA GLU A 19 4.52 -32.95 12.28
C GLU A 19 5.27 -31.63 12.14
N ILE A 20 4.62 -30.52 12.52
CA ILE A 20 5.16 -29.17 12.49
C ILE A 20 5.36 -28.70 13.93
N ALA A 21 6.61 -28.46 14.30
CA ALA A 21 6.94 -27.90 15.61
C ALA A 21 6.67 -26.37 15.61
N ASP A 22 6.00 -25.90 16.68
CA ASP A 22 5.75 -24.48 16.89
C ASP A 22 6.11 -24.08 18.34
N PRO A 23 7.40 -24.07 18.66
CA PRO A 23 7.86 -23.87 20.04
C PRO A 23 7.60 -22.45 20.56
N TYR A 24 7.22 -21.54 19.71
CA TYR A 24 6.97 -20.13 20.05
C TYR A 24 5.50 -19.73 19.89
N ARG A 25 4.56 -20.70 19.85
CA ARG A 25 3.11 -20.49 19.77
C ARG A 25 2.59 -19.51 20.83
N TRP A 26 3.19 -19.50 21.99
CA TRP A 26 2.83 -18.62 23.09
C TRP A 26 3.05 -17.13 22.81
N LEU A 27 3.83 -16.77 21.76
CA LEU A 27 4.01 -15.39 21.30
C LEU A 27 2.84 -14.88 20.46
N GLU A 28 1.81 -15.68 20.21
CA GLU A 28 0.65 -15.30 19.38
C GLU A 28 -0.39 -14.46 20.15
N ASP A 29 -0.39 -14.47 21.47
CA ASP A 29 -1.28 -13.67 22.32
C ASP A 29 -0.57 -12.38 22.77
N PRO A 30 -0.81 -11.23 22.11
CA PRO A 30 -0.10 -9.99 22.40
C PRO A 30 -0.40 -9.44 23.80
N ASP A 31 -1.54 -9.79 24.38
CA ASP A 31 -2.01 -9.31 25.69
C ASP A 31 -1.51 -10.18 26.87
N ALA A 32 -0.94 -11.33 26.56
CA ALA A 32 -0.40 -12.22 27.61
C ALA A 32 0.76 -11.52 28.33
N PRO A 33 0.77 -11.49 29.70
CA PRO A 33 1.81 -10.80 30.46
C PRO A 33 3.22 -11.28 30.14
N GLU A 34 3.39 -12.54 29.78
CA GLU A 34 4.67 -13.12 29.38
C GLU A 34 5.15 -12.63 28.01
N VAL A 35 4.24 -12.37 27.07
CA VAL A 35 4.55 -11.78 25.76
C VAL A 35 4.95 -10.32 25.92
N VAL A 36 4.19 -9.55 26.70
CA VAL A 36 4.54 -8.16 27.02
C VAL A 36 5.94 -8.07 27.66
N ALA A 37 6.24 -8.95 28.61
CA ALA A 37 7.56 -8.97 29.24
C ALA A 37 8.69 -9.35 28.26
N TRP A 38 8.43 -10.29 27.33
CA TRP A 38 9.38 -10.66 26.28
C TRP A 38 9.63 -9.52 25.31
N VAL A 39 8.58 -8.85 24.85
CA VAL A 39 8.64 -7.67 23.99
C VAL A 39 9.51 -6.57 24.62
N ASP A 40 9.26 -6.24 25.89
CA ASP A 40 10.05 -5.25 26.61
C ASP A 40 11.55 -5.64 26.74
N ALA A 41 11.83 -6.93 26.98
CA ALA A 41 13.20 -7.41 27.04
C ALA A 41 13.92 -7.32 25.69
N GLN A 42 13.24 -7.70 24.59
CA GLN A 42 13.79 -7.60 23.23
C GLN A 42 14.02 -6.15 22.82
N ARG A 43 13.06 -5.26 23.11
CA ARG A 43 13.19 -3.82 22.84
C ARG A 43 14.42 -3.23 23.52
N LYS A 44 14.57 -3.49 24.82
CA LYS A 44 15.71 -3.01 25.60
C LYS A 44 17.04 -3.55 25.08
N HIS A 45 17.07 -4.83 24.69
CA HIS A 45 18.26 -5.45 24.11
C HIS A 45 18.63 -4.78 22.78
N THR A 46 17.65 -4.59 21.89
CA THR A 46 17.83 -3.94 20.59
C THR A 46 18.28 -2.49 20.75
N GLU A 47 17.64 -1.71 21.62
CA GLU A 47 18.01 -0.31 21.87
C GLU A 47 19.45 -0.18 22.38
N THR A 48 19.87 -1.08 23.28
CA THR A 48 21.25 -1.11 23.78
C THR A 48 22.26 -1.32 22.65
N HIS A 49 21.93 -2.22 21.70
CA HIS A 49 22.81 -2.50 20.57
C HIS A 49 22.83 -1.35 19.57
N LEU A 50 21.65 -0.81 19.21
CA LEU A 50 21.54 0.30 18.27
C LEU A 50 22.24 1.57 18.80
N ALA A 51 22.21 1.80 20.10
CA ALA A 51 22.89 2.94 20.74
C ALA A 51 24.43 2.89 20.58
N GLU A 52 25.01 1.73 20.33
CA GLU A 52 26.44 1.54 20.11
C GLU A 52 26.86 1.75 18.63
N LEU A 53 25.91 1.88 17.69
CA LEU A 53 26.21 2.08 16.28
C LEU A 53 26.82 3.47 16.04
N PRO A 54 28.00 3.55 15.41
CA PRO A 54 28.77 4.80 15.33
C PRO A 54 28.04 5.91 14.57
N ASP A 55 27.30 5.57 13.50
CA ASP A 55 26.67 6.55 12.63
C ASP A 55 25.17 6.77 12.91
N ARG A 56 24.63 6.15 13.97
CA ARG A 56 23.20 6.27 14.34
C ARG A 56 22.78 7.72 14.54
N ALA A 57 23.56 8.51 15.25
CA ALA A 57 23.26 9.91 15.50
C ALA A 57 23.19 10.74 14.21
N TRP A 58 24.09 10.47 13.26
CA TRP A 58 24.07 11.12 11.95
C TRP A 58 22.79 10.75 11.17
N PHE A 59 22.41 9.46 11.14
CA PHE A 59 21.18 9.06 10.47
C PHE A 59 19.92 9.65 11.13
N HIS A 60 19.88 9.77 12.45
CA HIS A 60 18.80 10.49 13.15
C HIS A 60 18.70 11.96 12.72
N GLU A 61 19.83 12.67 12.62
CA GLU A 61 19.85 14.05 12.15
C GLU A 61 19.39 14.14 10.69
N VAL A 62 19.92 13.30 9.80
CA VAL A 62 19.59 13.32 8.39
C VAL A 62 18.12 12.94 8.16
N MET A 63 17.62 11.90 8.80
CA MET A 63 16.21 11.50 8.70
C MET A 63 15.28 12.56 9.26
N GLY A 64 15.69 13.23 10.34
CA GLY A 64 14.99 14.42 10.84
C GLY A 64 14.86 15.50 9.75
N ARG A 65 15.93 15.84 9.04
CA ARG A 65 15.91 16.81 7.93
C ARG A 65 15.09 16.33 6.73
N VAL A 66 15.18 15.03 6.37
CA VAL A 66 14.42 14.45 5.25
C VAL A 66 12.93 14.53 5.53
N ILE A 67 12.50 14.18 6.73
CA ILE A 67 11.09 14.08 7.09
C ILE A 67 10.49 15.43 7.43
N SER A 68 11.27 16.36 7.99
CA SER A 68 10.82 17.72 8.27
C SER A 68 10.84 18.66 7.05
N ARG A 69 11.04 18.13 5.82
CA ARG A 69 10.86 18.95 4.62
C ARG A 69 9.41 19.41 4.51
N PRO A 70 9.15 20.71 4.30
CA PRO A 70 7.82 21.16 3.92
C PRO A 70 7.33 20.41 2.67
N ARG A 71 6.09 19.96 2.71
CA ARG A 71 5.48 19.21 1.61
C ARG A 71 3.99 19.49 1.50
N ALA A 72 3.46 19.25 0.31
CA ALA A 72 2.03 19.25 0.02
C ALA A 72 1.72 18.07 -0.91
N GLY A 73 0.47 17.59 -0.86
CA GLY A 73 -0.05 16.68 -1.85
C GLY A 73 -0.47 17.40 -3.13
N ILE A 74 -1.50 16.87 -3.78
CA ILE A 74 -2.15 17.52 -4.93
C ILE A 74 -3.48 18.14 -4.49
N PRO A 75 -3.96 19.19 -5.17
CA PRO A 75 -5.34 19.62 -5.00
C PRO A 75 -6.32 18.49 -5.35
N ARG A 76 -7.35 18.32 -4.53
CA ARG A 76 -8.48 17.41 -4.78
C ARG A 76 -9.76 18.23 -4.83
N VAL A 77 -10.67 17.86 -5.76
CA VAL A 77 -11.91 18.64 -5.93
C VAL A 77 -13.10 17.73 -5.72
N HIS A 78 -13.86 18.00 -4.66
CA HIS A 78 -15.06 17.26 -4.31
C HIS A 78 -16.18 18.24 -3.90
N GLY A 79 -17.40 18.01 -4.38
CA GLY A 79 -18.56 18.86 -4.06
C GLY A 79 -18.31 20.34 -4.44
N GLY A 80 -17.55 20.63 -5.49
CA GLY A 80 -17.20 21.98 -5.91
C GLY A 80 -16.18 22.72 -5.04
N ARG A 81 -15.62 22.05 -4.02
CA ARG A 81 -14.58 22.59 -3.14
C ARG A 81 -13.22 21.97 -3.41
N TYR A 82 -12.17 22.73 -3.13
CA TYR A 82 -10.77 22.33 -3.26
C TYR A 82 -10.21 21.95 -1.90
N PHE A 83 -9.53 20.80 -1.84
CA PHE A 83 -8.86 20.27 -0.66
C PHE A 83 -7.37 20.09 -0.97
N LEU A 84 -6.52 20.33 0.03
CA LEU A 84 -5.08 20.16 -0.09
C LEU A 84 -4.50 19.72 1.26
N ASN A 85 -3.77 18.61 1.30
CA ASN A 85 -2.98 18.29 2.47
C ASN A 85 -1.63 18.99 2.40
N ARG A 86 -1.18 19.49 3.56
CA ARG A 86 0.08 20.22 3.71
C ARG A 86 0.75 19.88 5.04
N ASN A 87 2.07 19.90 5.04
CA ASN A 87 2.89 19.84 6.24
C ASN A 87 4.04 20.82 6.11
N ASP A 88 4.20 21.68 7.10
CA ASP A 88 5.28 22.69 7.13
C ASP A 88 6.64 22.11 7.60
N GLY A 89 6.67 20.82 7.94
CA GLY A 89 7.84 20.10 8.43
C GLY A 89 7.93 20.04 9.96
N THR A 90 7.06 20.73 10.69
CA THR A 90 7.05 20.73 12.17
C THR A 90 5.92 19.90 12.76
N GLN A 91 4.89 19.60 11.96
CA GLN A 91 3.69 18.87 12.37
C GLN A 91 3.92 17.36 12.36
N ALA A 92 3.37 16.66 13.34
CA ALA A 92 3.45 15.19 13.42
C ALA A 92 2.66 14.51 12.29
N GLN A 93 1.53 15.11 11.87
CA GLN A 93 0.63 14.67 10.83
C GLN A 93 0.39 15.79 9.82
N ASP A 94 0.01 15.46 8.59
CA ASP A 94 -0.40 16.46 7.60
C ASP A 94 -1.73 17.12 8.02
N VAL A 95 -1.88 18.41 7.76
CA VAL A 95 -3.14 19.14 7.91
C VAL A 95 -3.86 19.23 6.58
N TRP A 96 -5.19 19.22 6.61
CA TRP A 96 -6.02 19.38 5.41
C TRP A 96 -6.67 20.75 5.38
N LEU A 97 -6.55 21.38 4.23
CA LEU A 97 -7.07 22.70 3.92
C LEU A 97 -8.27 22.60 3.00
N VAL A 98 -9.16 23.60 3.04
CA VAL A 98 -10.32 23.71 2.17
C VAL A 98 -10.53 25.14 1.69
N ALA A 99 -10.93 25.31 0.43
CA ALA A 99 -11.34 26.58 -0.16
C ALA A 99 -12.31 26.33 -1.34
N ASP A 100 -12.91 27.43 -1.85
CA ASP A 100 -13.82 27.36 -2.99
C ASP A 100 -13.09 27.54 -4.35
N SER A 101 -11.76 27.67 -4.34
CA SER A 101 -10.95 27.79 -5.55
C SER A 101 -9.55 27.23 -5.35
N LEU A 102 -8.85 26.95 -6.47
CA LEU A 102 -7.46 26.53 -6.44
C LEU A 102 -6.57 27.59 -5.76
N GLU A 103 -6.71 28.85 -6.15
CA GLU A 103 -5.94 29.95 -5.56
C GLU A 103 -6.19 30.05 -4.06
N GLY A 104 -7.44 29.85 -3.62
CA GLY A 104 -7.80 29.89 -2.21
C GLY A 104 -7.20 28.75 -1.40
N VAL A 105 -7.12 27.52 -1.94
CA VAL A 105 -6.59 26.37 -1.18
C VAL A 105 -5.07 26.35 -1.13
N ILE A 106 -4.39 26.93 -2.14
CA ILE A 106 -2.92 27.05 -2.12
C ILE A 106 -2.42 28.27 -1.32
N ASP A 107 -3.31 29.18 -0.94
CA ASP A 107 -2.95 30.32 -0.08
C ASP A 107 -2.37 29.82 1.26
N PRO A 108 -1.28 30.43 1.77
CA PRO A 108 -0.76 30.09 3.10
C PRO A 108 -1.77 30.18 4.23
N GLU A 109 -2.75 31.10 4.13
CA GLU A 109 -3.81 31.34 5.12
C GLU A 109 -5.09 30.54 4.83
N ALA A 110 -5.05 29.54 3.93
CA ALA A 110 -6.21 28.70 3.62
C ALA A 110 -6.78 28.04 4.89
N ARG A 111 -8.10 27.91 4.95
CA ARG A 111 -8.79 27.38 6.12
C ARG A 111 -8.45 25.90 6.35
N VAL A 112 -8.03 25.57 7.58
CA VAL A 112 -7.82 24.19 8.00
C VAL A 112 -9.18 23.56 8.26
N ILE A 113 -9.44 22.38 7.68
CA ILE A 113 -10.66 21.59 7.89
C ILE A 113 -10.43 20.32 8.70
N ALA A 114 -9.22 19.78 8.67
CA ALA A 114 -8.84 18.69 9.54
C ALA A 114 -7.38 18.86 9.99
N ASP A 115 -7.18 18.89 11.31
CA ASP A 115 -5.86 18.94 11.94
C ASP A 115 -5.69 17.76 12.90
N PRO A 116 -5.15 16.62 12.42
CA PRO A 116 -4.92 15.45 13.27
C PRO A 116 -3.99 15.72 14.46
N ASN A 117 -3.13 16.75 14.37
CA ASN A 117 -2.22 17.12 15.46
C ASN A 117 -2.96 17.62 16.71
N ALA A 118 -4.22 18.05 16.57
CA ALA A 118 -5.07 18.47 17.66
C ALA A 118 -5.97 17.35 18.23
N TRP A 119 -6.01 16.17 17.61
CA TRP A 119 -6.93 15.10 17.99
C TRP A 119 -6.43 14.22 19.14
N SER A 120 -5.10 14.12 19.31
CA SER A 120 -4.48 13.40 20.42
C SER A 120 -3.20 14.10 20.88
N ASN A 121 -2.84 13.88 22.16
CA ASN A 121 -1.64 14.50 22.72
C ASN A 121 -0.33 13.87 22.21
N ASP A 122 -0.39 12.63 21.75
CA ASP A 122 0.76 11.84 21.27
C ASP A 122 0.86 11.80 19.73
N GLY A 123 -0.10 12.42 19.03
CA GLY A 123 -0.15 12.46 17.56
C GLY A 123 -0.47 11.12 16.89
N THR A 124 -0.99 10.13 17.65
CA THR A 124 -1.27 8.80 17.12
C THR A 124 -2.63 8.67 16.43
N VAL A 125 -3.52 9.66 16.59
CA VAL A 125 -4.78 9.72 15.83
C VAL A 125 -4.52 10.39 14.49
N SER A 126 -4.83 9.69 13.40
CA SER A 126 -4.60 10.16 12.02
C SER A 126 -5.89 10.18 11.21
N LEU A 127 -5.95 11.05 10.20
CA LEU A 127 -6.97 10.99 9.15
C LEU A 127 -6.51 9.95 8.12
N HIS A 128 -7.24 8.83 8.03
CA HIS A 128 -6.96 7.78 7.07
C HIS A 128 -7.52 8.14 5.70
N HIS A 129 -8.80 8.45 5.65
CA HIS A 129 -9.52 8.84 4.44
C HIS A 129 -10.59 9.87 4.74
N PHE A 130 -11.07 10.58 3.73
CA PHE A 130 -12.29 11.37 3.81
C PHE A 130 -13.01 11.43 2.47
N THR A 131 -14.31 11.58 2.55
CA THR A 131 -15.16 11.85 1.39
C THR A 131 -16.09 13.01 1.68
N VAL A 132 -16.54 13.68 0.62
CA VAL A 132 -17.37 14.87 0.72
C VAL A 132 -18.73 14.60 0.07
N SER A 133 -19.82 15.05 0.71
CA SER A 133 -21.15 14.95 0.13
C SER A 133 -21.20 15.70 -1.21
N VAL A 134 -22.03 15.23 -2.12
CA VAL A 134 -22.08 15.76 -3.50
C VAL A 134 -22.37 17.28 -3.53
N ASP A 135 -23.13 17.79 -2.54
CA ASP A 135 -23.42 19.22 -2.39
C ASP A 135 -22.29 20.05 -1.73
N GLY A 136 -21.18 19.40 -1.36
CA GLY A 136 -20.02 20.05 -0.75
C GLY A 136 -20.22 20.54 0.67
N ARG A 137 -21.24 20.08 1.42
CA ARG A 137 -21.56 20.58 2.76
C ARG A 137 -21.00 19.73 3.89
N LEU A 138 -20.97 18.41 3.71
CA LEU A 138 -20.57 17.47 4.74
C LEU A 138 -19.35 16.69 4.32
N MET A 139 -18.50 16.37 5.29
CA MET A 139 -17.28 15.57 5.12
C MET A 139 -17.35 14.38 6.07
N ALA A 140 -17.33 13.17 5.56
CA ALA A 140 -17.13 11.96 6.34
C ALA A 140 -15.62 11.71 6.49
N GLN A 141 -15.14 11.71 7.73
CA GLN A 141 -13.72 11.50 8.08
C GLN A 141 -13.53 10.13 8.71
N SER A 142 -12.72 9.28 8.09
CA SER A 142 -12.28 8.01 8.65
C SER A 142 -11.01 8.24 9.46
N ARG A 143 -11.08 8.17 10.78
CA ARG A 143 -9.97 8.40 11.70
C ARG A 143 -9.45 7.09 12.25
N SER A 144 -8.14 6.89 12.21
CA SER A 144 -7.42 5.74 12.76
C SER A 144 -6.70 6.12 14.05
N ILE A 145 -6.60 5.19 15.00
CA ILE A 145 -5.90 5.34 16.28
C ILE A 145 -4.70 4.39 16.29
N GLY A 146 -3.50 4.90 16.55
CA GLY A 146 -2.30 4.09 16.61
C GLY A 146 -1.91 3.38 15.30
N GLY A 147 -2.47 3.84 14.15
CA GLY A 147 -2.24 3.20 12.86
C GLY A 147 -2.95 1.87 12.66
N SER A 148 -3.95 1.56 13.49
CA SER A 148 -4.85 0.41 13.33
C SER A 148 -5.67 0.56 12.04
N ASP A 149 -6.04 -0.56 11.44
CA ASP A 149 -7.00 -0.61 10.32
C ASP A 149 -8.45 -0.37 10.79
N TRP A 150 -8.72 -0.43 12.10
CA TRP A 150 -9.99 0.00 12.66
C TRP A 150 -10.13 1.51 12.60
N GLN A 151 -11.29 1.97 12.14
CA GLN A 151 -11.54 3.37 11.85
C GLN A 151 -12.84 3.85 12.47
N HIS A 152 -12.83 5.11 12.87
CA HIS A 152 -13.97 5.83 13.40
C HIS A 152 -14.42 6.86 12.36
N ILE A 153 -15.60 6.67 11.79
CA ILE A 153 -16.18 7.63 10.83
C ILE A 153 -16.89 8.71 11.61
N THR A 154 -16.53 9.96 11.40
CA THR A 154 -17.16 11.15 11.97
C THR A 154 -17.59 12.09 10.85
N ILE A 155 -18.70 12.80 11.05
CA ILE A 155 -19.23 13.75 10.08
C ILE A 155 -18.87 15.18 10.52
N VAL A 156 -18.32 15.95 9.61
CA VAL A 156 -17.92 17.36 9.81
C VAL A 156 -18.71 18.24 8.84
N ASP A 157 -19.28 19.32 9.34
CA ASP A 157 -19.89 20.37 8.52
C ASP A 157 -18.78 21.24 7.91
N LEU A 158 -18.71 21.30 6.59
CA LEU A 158 -17.63 21.99 5.86
C LEU A 158 -17.73 23.52 5.94
N ASP A 159 -18.89 24.08 6.26
CA ASP A 159 -19.05 25.54 6.39
C ASP A 159 -18.56 26.03 7.76
N THR A 160 -18.88 25.30 8.82
CA THR A 160 -18.46 25.63 10.18
C THR A 160 -17.10 25.05 10.57
N GLY A 161 -16.74 23.89 10.00
CA GLY A 161 -15.57 23.10 10.39
C GLY A 161 -15.79 22.29 11.67
N GLU A 162 -17.02 22.24 12.20
CA GLU A 162 -17.34 21.55 13.43
C GLU A 162 -17.84 20.13 13.14
N GLN A 163 -17.53 19.19 14.03
CA GLN A 163 -18.11 17.86 14.01
C GLN A 163 -19.60 17.97 14.35
N THR A 164 -20.43 17.28 13.59
CA THR A 164 -21.87 17.19 13.82
C THR A 164 -22.19 16.28 15.03
N ASP A 165 -23.45 16.29 15.48
CA ASP A 165 -23.92 15.39 16.53
C ASP A 165 -24.21 13.95 16.03
N GLU A 166 -23.78 13.62 14.81
CA GLU A 166 -23.93 12.27 14.25
C GLU A 166 -23.18 11.23 15.10
N PRO A 167 -23.77 10.03 15.27
CA PRO A 167 -23.08 8.92 15.91
C PRO A 167 -21.77 8.59 15.19
N VAL A 168 -20.75 8.28 15.97
CA VAL A 168 -19.49 7.77 15.41
C VAL A 168 -19.70 6.32 14.98
N LEU A 169 -19.44 6.03 13.70
CA LEU A 169 -19.48 4.67 13.17
C LEU A 169 -18.09 4.03 13.32
N VAL A 170 -18.07 2.75 13.65
CA VAL A 170 -16.83 1.98 13.79
C VAL A 170 -16.82 0.87 12.75
N THR A 171 -15.76 0.82 11.96
CA THR A 171 -15.56 -0.22 10.95
C THR A 171 -14.07 -0.40 10.64
N LYS A 172 -13.75 -1.30 9.71
CA LYS A 172 -12.39 -1.54 9.21
C LYS A 172 -12.35 -1.28 7.71
N PHE A 173 -11.25 -0.69 7.21
CA PHE A 173 -11.08 -0.32 5.80
C PHE A 173 -12.22 0.58 5.29
N ALA A 174 -12.49 1.67 6.01
CA ALA A 174 -13.61 2.55 5.72
C ALA A 174 -13.27 3.57 4.63
N ASP A 175 -13.90 3.42 3.47
CA ASP A 175 -13.95 4.42 2.41
C ASP A 175 -15.42 4.82 2.16
N PRO A 176 -16.00 5.69 3.01
CA PRO A 176 -17.41 6.07 2.88
C PRO A 176 -17.67 6.70 1.51
N THR A 177 -18.75 6.29 0.84
CA THR A 177 -19.16 6.87 -0.45
C THR A 177 -20.54 7.48 -0.32
N TRP A 178 -20.62 8.81 -0.46
CA TRP A 178 -21.89 9.53 -0.36
C TRP A 178 -22.83 9.19 -1.52
N LEU A 179 -24.11 9.06 -1.17
CA LEU A 179 -25.18 8.94 -2.16
C LEU A 179 -25.70 10.33 -2.57
N PRO A 180 -26.35 10.46 -3.75
CA PRO A 180 -26.84 11.73 -4.27
C PRO A 180 -27.86 12.46 -3.41
N ASP A 181 -28.44 11.82 -2.37
CA ASP A 181 -29.36 12.46 -1.43
C ASP A 181 -28.69 13.35 -0.38
N HIS A 182 -27.34 13.35 -0.31
CA HIS A 182 -26.54 14.08 0.67
C HIS A 182 -26.87 13.74 2.14
N GLN A 183 -27.66 12.67 2.38
CA GLN A 183 -28.16 12.24 3.68
C GLN A 183 -27.74 10.83 4.04
N SER A 184 -27.08 10.12 3.11
CA SER A 184 -26.65 8.76 3.33
C SER A 184 -25.35 8.47 2.59
N PHE A 185 -24.59 7.50 3.10
CA PHE A 185 -23.37 7.00 2.49
C PHE A 185 -23.25 5.50 2.68
N LEU A 186 -22.42 4.89 1.84
CA LEU A 186 -22.09 3.47 1.86
C LEU A 186 -20.77 3.25 2.58
N TYR A 187 -20.63 2.11 3.27
CA TYR A 187 -19.39 1.72 3.95
C TYR A 187 -19.29 0.20 4.12
N ASN A 188 -18.08 -0.31 4.34
CA ASN A 188 -17.86 -1.70 4.73
C ASN A 188 -18.24 -1.92 6.19
N ALA A 189 -18.95 -3.01 6.47
CA ALA A 189 -19.13 -3.52 7.82
C ALA A 189 -18.67 -4.98 7.89
N PHE A 190 -18.26 -5.39 9.08
CA PHE A 190 -17.88 -6.76 9.38
C PHE A 190 -18.72 -7.27 10.55
N GLU A 191 -19.00 -8.57 10.59
CA GLU A 191 -19.60 -9.16 11.77
C GLU A 191 -18.59 -9.06 12.93
N ILE A 192 -18.84 -8.12 13.81
CA ILE A 192 -18.02 -7.87 14.97
C ILE A 192 -18.69 -8.61 16.12
N GLY A 193 -18.13 -9.75 16.55
CA GLY A 193 -18.49 -10.36 17.83
C GLY A 193 -18.19 -9.42 19.00
N ASP A 194 -17.97 -9.93 20.21
CA ASP A 194 -17.56 -9.11 21.37
C ASP A 194 -16.17 -8.43 21.20
N ALA A 195 -15.61 -8.49 20.01
CA ALA A 195 -14.20 -8.28 19.66
C ALA A 195 -13.92 -6.99 18.88
N VAL A 196 -14.70 -5.91 19.03
CA VAL A 196 -14.30 -4.59 18.50
C VAL A 196 -12.95 -4.22 19.05
N GLY A 197 -11.94 -4.16 18.16
CA GLY A 197 -10.58 -3.74 18.53
C GLY A 197 -9.68 -4.86 19.01
N THR A 198 -10.00 -6.14 18.86
CA THR A 198 -8.99 -7.20 19.01
C THR A 198 -7.99 -7.11 17.87
N GLN A 199 -6.70 -7.31 18.21
CA GLN A 199 -5.61 -7.21 17.25
C GLN A 199 -5.38 -8.49 16.45
N THR A 200 -6.03 -9.57 16.81
CA THR A 200 -5.73 -10.92 16.31
C THR A 200 -6.92 -11.67 15.73
N ASP A 201 -8.17 -11.28 16.07
CA ASP A 201 -9.35 -12.01 15.60
C ASP A 201 -9.56 -11.86 14.10
N ALA A 202 -9.83 -12.98 13.44
CA ALA A 202 -10.12 -13.01 12.01
C ALA A 202 -11.40 -12.19 11.70
N LEU A 203 -11.34 -11.43 10.61
CA LEU A 203 -12.53 -10.72 10.10
C LEU A 203 -13.52 -11.73 9.52
N ALA A 204 -14.80 -11.53 9.82
CA ALA A 204 -15.87 -12.38 9.33
C ALA A 204 -16.97 -11.55 8.65
N ARG A 205 -17.60 -12.17 7.63
CA ARG A 205 -18.79 -11.67 6.92
C ARG A 205 -18.72 -10.20 6.53
N PRO A 206 -17.83 -9.82 5.60
CA PRO A 206 -17.85 -8.49 5.05
C PRO A 206 -19.18 -8.21 4.36
N THR A 207 -19.75 -7.04 4.65
CA THR A 207 -21.01 -6.57 4.07
C THR A 207 -20.86 -5.13 3.64
N MET A 208 -21.65 -4.73 2.65
CA MET A 208 -21.79 -3.35 2.23
C MET A 208 -23.06 -2.78 2.83
N MET A 209 -22.93 -1.76 3.68
CA MET A 209 -24.03 -1.13 4.41
C MET A 209 -24.27 0.30 3.94
N ARG A 210 -25.51 0.75 4.06
CA ARG A 210 -25.90 2.15 3.89
C ARG A 210 -26.23 2.75 5.24
N HIS A 211 -25.48 3.76 5.64
CA HIS A 211 -25.80 4.60 6.79
C HIS A 211 -26.61 5.82 6.36
N ARG A 212 -27.64 6.15 7.14
CA ARG A 212 -28.44 7.37 6.98
C ARG A 212 -28.17 8.31 8.15
N LEU A 213 -27.84 9.57 7.86
CA LEU A 213 -27.61 10.58 8.89
C LEU A 213 -28.79 10.70 9.86
N GLY A 214 -28.49 10.83 11.14
CA GLY A 214 -29.46 10.92 12.22
C GLY A 214 -29.97 9.57 12.72
N THR A 215 -29.46 8.46 12.23
CA THR A 215 -29.83 7.11 12.70
C THR A 215 -28.65 6.41 13.39
N PRO A 216 -28.88 5.51 14.35
CA PRO A 216 -27.82 4.71 14.93
C PRO A 216 -27.32 3.65 13.91
N GLN A 217 -26.04 3.25 13.99
CA GLN A 217 -25.42 2.24 13.12
C GLN A 217 -26.18 0.90 13.08
N THR A 218 -26.90 0.57 14.16
CA THR A 218 -27.73 -0.66 14.24
C THR A 218 -28.94 -0.67 13.31
N ASP A 219 -29.32 0.50 12.79
CA ASP A 219 -30.46 0.67 11.90
C ASP A 219 -30.04 0.76 10.43
N ASP A 220 -28.74 0.54 10.14
CA ASP A 220 -28.19 0.65 8.79
C ASP A 220 -28.75 -0.43 7.86
N GLU A 221 -28.89 -0.05 6.60
CA GLU A 221 -29.48 -0.89 5.55
C GLU A 221 -28.40 -1.76 4.87
N LEU A 222 -28.65 -3.07 4.77
CA LEU A 222 -27.80 -3.97 4.00
C LEU A 222 -28.00 -3.72 2.50
N VAL A 223 -26.92 -3.41 1.79
CA VAL A 223 -26.93 -3.18 0.33
C VAL A 223 -26.40 -4.40 -0.41
N ALA A 224 -25.30 -4.98 0.04
CA ALA A 224 -24.73 -6.17 -0.58
C ALA A 224 -24.09 -7.09 0.44
N GLU A 225 -24.25 -8.41 0.23
CA GLU A 225 -23.60 -9.47 0.98
C GLU A 225 -23.29 -10.66 0.05
N PHE A 226 -22.41 -11.53 0.51
CA PHE A 226 -22.08 -12.80 -0.16
C PHE A 226 -22.22 -13.95 0.87
N PRO A 227 -23.44 -14.44 1.12
CA PRO A 227 -23.72 -15.32 2.27
C PRO A 227 -23.04 -16.68 2.19
N ASP A 228 -22.65 -17.12 0.97
CA ASP A 228 -22.05 -18.43 0.73
C ASP A 228 -20.49 -18.39 0.75
N ASP A 229 -19.86 -17.22 0.82
CA ASP A 229 -18.40 -17.05 0.89
C ASP A 229 -18.05 -15.81 1.73
N ASP A 230 -17.60 -16.02 2.95
CA ASP A 230 -17.23 -15.01 3.93
C ASP A 230 -15.90 -14.29 3.64
N ARG A 231 -15.22 -14.67 2.55
CA ARG A 231 -14.00 -14.02 2.07
C ARG A 231 -14.23 -12.98 0.97
N VAL A 232 -15.48 -12.83 0.49
CA VAL A 232 -15.79 -11.84 -0.54
C VAL A 232 -15.87 -10.46 0.10
N LEU A 233 -14.92 -9.60 -0.26
CA LEU A 233 -14.90 -8.18 0.07
C LEU A 233 -15.65 -7.40 -1.02
N PHE A 234 -15.99 -6.14 -0.72
CA PHE A 234 -16.65 -5.26 -1.66
C PHE A 234 -15.83 -3.97 -1.81
N ASP A 235 -15.55 -3.60 -3.06
CA ASP A 235 -15.18 -2.26 -3.44
C ASP A 235 -16.32 -1.63 -4.24
N TRP A 236 -16.48 -0.30 -4.23
CA TRP A 236 -17.59 0.36 -4.90
C TRP A 236 -17.31 1.85 -5.12
N GLY A 237 -18.17 2.46 -5.92
CA GLY A 237 -18.23 3.91 -6.10
C GLY A 237 -19.47 4.33 -6.85
N THR A 238 -19.70 5.61 -6.91
CA THR A 238 -20.71 6.23 -7.77
C THR A 238 -20.06 6.84 -8.98
N THR A 239 -20.78 6.89 -10.10
CA THR A 239 -20.33 7.63 -11.27
C THR A 239 -20.51 9.13 -11.05
N ASP A 240 -19.67 9.95 -11.70
CA ASP A 240 -19.68 11.43 -11.54
C ASP A 240 -21.01 12.10 -11.94
N ASP A 241 -21.86 11.39 -12.67
CA ASP A 241 -23.20 11.84 -13.06
C ASP A 241 -24.28 11.50 -12.03
N ASP A 242 -23.91 10.86 -10.90
CA ASP A 242 -24.80 10.46 -9.80
C ASP A 242 -25.92 9.48 -10.19
N HIS A 243 -25.83 8.81 -11.34
CA HIS A 243 -26.88 7.92 -11.83
C HIS A 243 -26.62 6.45 -11.57
N TRP A 244 -25.37 6.08 -11.27
CA TRP A 244 -24.98 4.68 -11.14
C TRP A 244 -24.12 4.46 -9.90
N LEU A 245 -24.46 3.42 -9.15
CA LEU A 245 -23.60 2.79 -8.15
C LEU A 245 -23.00 1.55 -8.82
N TYR A 246 -21.69 1.42 -8.81
CA TYR A 246 -21.01 0.17 -9.19
C TYR A 246 -20.45 -0.51 -7.95
N VAL A 247 -20.46 -1.84 -7.96
CA VAL A 247 -19.95 -2.69 -6.87
C VAL A 247 -19.07 -3.76 -7.49
N LEU A 248 -17.91 -3.94 -6.90
CA LEU A 248 -16.86 -4.88 -7.30
C LEU A 248 -16.69 -5.94 -6.20
N PRO A 249 -17.43 -7.05 -6.23
CA PRO A 249 -17.17 -8.16 -5.32
C PRO A 249 -15.86 -8.84 -5.69
N VAL A 250 -14.94 -8.95 -4.73
CA VAL A 250 -13.62 -9.53 -4.89
C VAL A 250 -13.34 -10.54 -3.79
N ARG A 251 -12.81 -11.71 -4.11
CA ARG A 251 -12.47 -12.71 -3.11
C ARG A 251 -11.11 -12.42 -2.50
N GLY A 252 -11.10 -11.91 -1.25
CA GLY A 252 -9.87 -11.51 -0.58
C GLY A 252 -9.12 -10.43 -1.35
N THR A 253 -7.88 -10.70 -1.69
CA THR A 253 -7.02 -9.82 -2.49
C THR A 253 -6.79 -10.37 -3.91
N GLU A 254 -7.72 -11.18 -4.43
CA GLU A 254 -7.62 -11.65 -5.83
C GLU A 254 -7.56 -10.46 -6.79
N HIS A 255 -6.82 -10.65 -7.87
CA HIS A 255 -6.78 -9.68 -8.96
C HIS A 255 -8.12 -9.61 -9.70
N ASN A 256 -8.72 -10.78 -9.95
CA ASN A 256 -9.99 -10.89 -10.63
C ASN A 256 -11.15 -10.57 -9.71
N ASN A 257 -12.18 -9.93 -10.24
CA ASN A 257 -13.37 -9.53 -9.50
C ASN A 257 -14.62 -9.68 -10.37
N ARG A 258 -15.80 -9.47 -9.78
CA ARG A 258 -17.08 -9.32 -10.47
C ARG A 258 -17.40 -7.84 -10.62
N LEU A 259 -18.40 -7.54 -11.47
CA LEU A 259 -18.89 -6.18 -11.63
C LEU A 259 -20.42 -6.15 -11.65
N TRP A 260 -20.99 -5.46 -10.68
CA TRP A 260 -22.42 -5.15 -10.58
C TRP A 260 -22.64 -3.65 -10.68
N VAL A 261 -23.80 -3.26 -11.23
CA VAL A 261 -24.21 -1.87 -11.34
C VAL A 261 -25.64 -1.73 -10.85
N TYR A 262 -25.96 -0.63 -10.17
CA TYR A 262 -27.28 -0.32 -9.67
C TYR A 262 -27.68 1.08 -10.14
N PRO A 263 -28.85 1.25 -10.81
CA PRO A 263 -29.38 2.57 -11.10
C PRO A 263 -29.67 3.33 -9.81
N LEU A 264 -29.29 4.60 -9.76
CA LEU A 264 -29.63 5.50 -8.66
C LEU A 264 -30.73 6.48 -9.11
N THR A 265 -31.72 6.68 -8.26
CA THR A 265 -32.79 7.64 -8.51
C THR A 265 -33.03 8.45 -7.25
N THR A 266 -32.88 9.76 -7.31
CA THR A 266 -33.14 10.65 -6.18
C THR A 266 -34.46 11.39 -6.39
N THR A 267 -35.41 11.17 -5.46
CA THR A 267 -36.71 11.81 -5.47
C THR A 267 -36.99 12.40 -4.09
N ASP A 268 -37.39 13.66 -4.02
CA ASP A 268 -37.68 14.37 -2.77
C ASP A 268 -36.54 14.30 -1.73
N GLY A 269 -35.27 14.30 -2.21
CA GLY A 269 -34.06 14.24 -1.37
C GLY A 269 -33.81 12.86 -0.75
N VAL A 270 -34.33 11.79 -1.35
CA VAL A 270 -34.05 10.40 -0.95
C VAL A 270 -33.56 9.63 -2.18
N THR A 271 -32.36 9.05 -2.08
CA THR A 271 -31.82 8.18 -3.11
C THR A 271 -32.34 6.75 -2.91
N THR A 272 -32.90 6.21 -3.99
CA THR A 272 -33.25 4.80 -4.11
C THR A 272 -32.17 4.09 -4.92
N ILE A 273 -31.65 3.00 -4.39
CA ILE A 273 -30.78 2.05 -5.09
C ILE A 273 -31.69 1.07 -5.81
N GLY A 274 -31.63 1.03 -7.13
CA GLY A 274 -32.47 0.15 -7.97
C GLY A 274 -32.05 -1.31 -7.95
N ASP A 275 -32.61 -2.11 -8.82
CA ASP A 275 -32.27 -3.52 -8.94
C ASP A 275 -30.84 -3.71 -9.46
N ARG A 276 -30.17 -4.77 -8.96
CA ARG A 276 -28.82 -5.13 -9.39
C ARG A 276 -28.78 -5.55 -10.86
N LEU A 277 -27.95 -4.88 -11.65
CA LEU A 277 -27.60 -5.25 -12.99
C LEU A 277 -26.22 -5.94 -12.98
N VAL A 278 -26.09 -7.12 -13.56
CA VAL A 278 -24.84 -7.87 -13.57
C VAL A 278 -24.11 -7.60 -14.88
N VAL A 279 -22.96 -6.94 -14.80
CA VAL A 279 -22.07 -6.67 -15.96
C VAL A 279 -21.10 -7.83 -16.13
N ALA A 280 -20.41 -8.26 -15.06
CA ALA A 280 -19.58 -9.46 -15.02
C ALA A 280 -20.05 -10.34 -13.86
N ALA A 281 -20.46 -11.56 -14.20
CA ALA A 281 -21.01 -12.53 -13.24
C ALA A 281 -19.91 -13.37 -12.57
N ASP A 282 -18.85 -13.63 -13.31
CA ASP A 282 -17.74 -14.48 -12.92
C ASP A 282 -16.52 -13.63 -12.56
N ASP A 283 -15.61 -14.19 -11.78
CA ASP A 283 -14.31 -13.61 -11.41
C ASP A 283 -13.23 -14.09 -12.40
N ASP A 284 -13.46 -13.84 -13.70
CA ASP A 284 -12.61 -14.30 -14.80
C ASP A 284 -11.57 -13.26 -15.28
N ALA A 285 -11.69 -12.01 -14.84
CA ALA A 285 -10.80 -10.91 -15.16
C ALA A 285 -10.84 -9.82 -14.08
N GLU A 286 -9.96 -8.84 -14.19
CA GLU A 286 -10.07 -7.58 -13.45
C GLU A 286 -11.05 -6.64 -14.17
N TYR A 287 -11.95 -6.02 -13.41
CA TYR A 287 -12.87 -4.99 -13.88
C TYR A 287 -12.78 -3.79 -12.97
N ILE A 288 -12.22 -2.68 -13.46
CA ILE A 288 -12.10 -1.41 -12.72
C ILE A 288 -12.91 -0.35 -13.47
N VAL A 289 -13.90 0.21 -12.80
CA VAL A 289 -14.76 1.23 -13.38
C VAL A 289 -14.00 2.55 -13.52
N VAL A 290 -14.01 3.11 -14.72
CA VAL A 290 -13.41 4.42 -15.05
C VAL A 290 -14.45 5.54 -14.92
N GLY A 291 -15.71 5.23 -15.17
CA GLY A 291 -16.84 6.14 -15.05
C GLY A 291 -17.93 5.86 -16.09
N SER A 292 -18.94 6.72 -16.15
CA SER A 292 -20.01 6.68 -17.15
C SER A 292 -19.83 7.77 -18.20
N VAL A 293 -20.30 7.49 -19.41
CA VAL A 293 -20.36 8.44 -20.52
C VAL A 293 -21.70 8.30 -21.26
N GLY A 294 -22.13 9.34 -21.97
CA GLY A 294 -23.42 9.39 -22.61
C GLY A 294 -24.52 9.94 -21.70
N GLU A 295 -25.76 10.01 -22.19
CA GLU A 295 -26.90 10.55 -21.45
C GLU A 295 -27.73 9.41 -20.87
N PRO A 296 -27.98 9.37 -19.53
CA PRO A 296 -28.85 8.37 -18.90
C PRO A 296 -30.25 8.34 -19.51
N GLY A 297 -30.75 7.14 -19.80
CA GLY A 297 -32.02 6.92 -20.50
C GLY A 297 -31.96 7.07 -22.02
N VAL A 298 -30.80 7.38 -22.59
CA VAL A 298 -30.59 7.56 -24.03
C VAL A 298 -29.50 6.63 -24.56
N ASP A 299 -28.24 6.84 -24.13
CA ASP A 299 -27.07 6.14 -24.63
C ASP A 299 -25.95 5.96 -23.59
N ALA A 300 -26.32 5.91 -22.31
CA ALA A 300 -25.38 5.75 -21.21
C ALA A 300 -24.54 4.48 -21.35
N ARG A 301 -23.23 4.61 -21.15
CA ARG A 301 -22.26 3.51 -21.18
C ARG A 301 -21.32 3.59 -19.98
N LEU A 302 -20.96 2.44 -19.42
CA LEU A 302 -19.96 2.30 -18.39
C LEU A 302 -18.61 2.03 -19.04
N LEU A 303 -17.61 2.88 -18.77
CA LEU A 303 -16.22 2.64 -19.17
C LEU A 303 -15.53 1.82 -18.08
N VAL A 304 -14.82 0.78 -18.49
CA VAL A 304 -14.16 -0.18 -17.62
C VAL A 304 -12.76 -0.47 -18.14
N ARG A 305 -11.76 -0.41 -17.28
CA ARG A 305 -10.43 -0.97 -17.52
C ARG A 305 -10.47 -2.46 -17.14
N THR A 306 -9.93 -3.33 -18.01
CA THR A 306 -9.98 -4.78 -17.80
C THR A 306 -8.84 -5.49 -18.51
N ASP A 307 -8.38 -6.60 -17.93
CA ASP A 307 -7.47 -7.55 -18.58
C ASP A 307 -8.19 -8.69 -19.31
N LEU A 308 -9.51 -8.65 -19.37
CA LEU A 308 -10.30 -9.63 -20.13
C LEU A 308 -9.78 -9.76 -21.58
N ALA A 309 -9.12 -10.90 -21.89
CA ALA A 309 -8.42 -11.15 -23.15
C ALA A 309 -7.40 -10.04 -23.54
N ALA A 310 -6.77 -9.36 -22.55
CA ALA A 310 -5.82 -8.29 -22.73
C ALA A 310 -4.89 -8.18 -21.49
N PRO A 311 -3.88 -9.05 -21.34
CA PRO A 311 -3.06 -9.14 -20.12
C PRO A 311 -2.32 -7.84 -19.75
N LEU A 312 -2.15 -6.91 -20.70
CA LEU A 312 -1.61 -5.56 -20.44
C LEU A 312 -2.70 -4.51 -20.24
N GLN A 313 -3.96 -4.92 -20.08
CA GLN A 313 -5.14 -4.10 -19.85
C GLN A 313 -5.61 -3.31 -21.09
N ARG A 314 -6.91 -3.09 -21.16
CA ARG A 314 -7.58 -2.27 -22.19
C ARG A 314 -8.76 -1.51 -21.58
N LEU A 315 -9.31 -0.55 -22.31
CA LEU A 315 -10.56 0.10 -21.96
C LEU A 315 -11.69 -0.44 -22.84
N VAL A 316 -12.77 -0.82 -22.20
CA VAL A 316 -14.00 -1.27 -22.83
C VAL A 316 -15.19 -0.43 -22.35
N SER A 317 -16.31 -0.48 -23.07
CA SER A 317 -17.57 0.10 -22.61
C SER A 317 -18.69 -0.93 -22.64
N TYR A 318 -19.59 -0.84 -21.66
CA TYR A 318 -20.83 -1.62 -21.58
C TYR A 318 -22.05 -0.71 -21.74
N ASP A 319 -23.04 -1.12 -22.53
CA ASP A 319 -24.29 -0.39 -22.74
C ASP A 319 -25.21 -0.53 -21.52
N LEU A 320 -25.30 0.53 -20.70
CA LEU A 320 -26.12 0.54 -19.49
C LEU A 320 -27.62 0.54 -19.81
N GLU A 321 -28.03 1.12 -20.94
CA GLU A 321 -29.42 1.14 -21.37
C GLU A 321 -29.90 -0.26 -21.77
N ALA A 322 -29.06 -1.02 -22.45
CA ALA A 322 -29.38 -2.42 -22.79
C ALA A 322 -29.46 -3.29 -21.52
N LEU A 323 -28.53 -3.10 -20.57
CA LEU A 323 -28.58 -3.80 -19.28
C LEU A 323 -29.87 -3.50 -18.51
N THR A 324 -30.34 -2.25 -18.46
CA THR A 324 -31.61 -1.89 -17.81
C THR A 324 -32.82 -2.53 -18.46
N ARG A 325 -32.76 -2.84 -19.75
CA ARG A 325 -33.81 -3.60 -20.45
C ARG A 325 -33.69 -5.13 -20.23
N GLY A 326 -32.71 -5.59 -19.46
CA GLY A 326 -32.45 -7.01 -19.23
C GLY A 326 -31.79 -7.73 -20.39
N GLU A 327 -31.13 -7.00 -21.30
CA GLU A 327 -30.38 -7.54 -22.43
C GLU A 327 -28.97 -7.98 -21.97
N GLN A 328 -28.43 -9.02 -22.59
CA GLN A 328 -27.02 -9.35 -22.44
C GLN A 328 -26.17 -8.36 -23.22
N VAL A 329 -25.08 -7.89 -22.60
CA VAL A 329 -24.21 -6.86 -23.17
C VAL A 329 -22.78 -7.38 -23.24
N GLU A 330 -22.20 -7.32 -24.42
CA GLU A 330 -20.79 -7.63 -24.65
C GLU A 330 -19.96 -6.35 -24.57
N PRO A 331 -18.70 -6.41 -24.04
CA PRO A 331 -17.84 -5.24 -23.99
C PRO A 331 -17.43 -4.76 -25.38
N VAL A 332 -17.53 -3.45 -25.61
CA VAL A 332 -17.02 -2.81 -26.82
C VAL A 332 -15.68 -2.14 -26.50
N THR A 333 -14.63 -2.49 -27.25
CA THR A 333 -13.31 -1.89 -27.05
C THR A 333 -13.33 -0.40 -27.38
N VAL A 334 -12.89 0.43 -26.42
CA VAL A 334 -12.69 1.87 -26.57
C VAL A 334 -11.22 2.16 -26.82
N VAL A 335 -10.32 1.73 -25.94
CA VAL A 335 -8.88 1.79 -26.17
C VAL A 335 -8.34 0.37 -26.14
N ALA A 336 -7.76 -0.08 -27.26
CA ALA A 336 -7.19 -1.40 -27.39
C ALA A 336 -5.93 -1.54 -26.50
N GLU A 337 -5.63 -2.77 -26.09
CA GLU A 337 -4.38 -3.10 -25.42
C GLU A 337 -3.17 -2.52 -26.16
N GLN A 338 -2.25 -1.95 -25.42
CA GLN A 338 -1.00 -1.39 -25.90
C GLN A 338 0.18 -2.32 -25.52
N PRO A 339 1.39 -2.09 -26.04
CA PRO A 339 2.59 -2.86 -25.62
C PRO A 339 2.98 -2.62 -24.16
N GLU A 340 2.53 -1.54 -23.56
CA GLU A 340 2.75 -1.16 -22.16
C GLU A 340 1.49 -1.42 -21.34
N VAL A 341 1.67 -1.67 -20.04
CA VAL A 341 0.56 -1.89 -19.09
C VAL A 341 -0.23 -0.61 -18.91
N LEU A 342 -1.55 -0.67 -19.11
CA LEU A 342 -2.48 0.38 -18.70
C LEU A 342 -2.73 0.26 -17.19
N ALA A 343 -1.95 0.97 -16.38
CA ALA A 343 -2.01 0.86 -14.93
C ALA A 343 -3.22 1.59 -14.32
N HIS A 344 -3.60 2.74 -14.89
CA HIS A 344 -4.71 3.55 -14.37
C HIS A 344 -5.41 4.31 -15.50
N ALA A 345 -6.71 4.56 -15.35
CA ALA A 345 -7.47 5.41 -16.27
C ALA A 345 -8.58 6.15 -15.52
N VAL A 346 -8.79 7.42 -15.88
CA VAL A 346 -9.83 8.29 -15.31
C VAL A 346 -10.46 9.16 -16.38
N LEU A 347 -11.70 9.59 -16.16
CA LEU A 347 -12.34 10.63 -16.97
C LEU A 347 -11.92 12.03 -16.50
N SER A 348 -11.73 12.95 -17.45
CA SER A 348 -11.52 14.36 -17.17
C SER A 348 -12.19 15.21 -18.27
N GLY A 349 -13.32 15.84 -17.95
CA GLY A 349 -14.20 16.43 -18.96
C GLY A 349 -14.54 15.41 -20.04
N ASP A 350 -14.41 15.80 -21.29
CA ASP A 350 -14.69 14.95 -22.47
C ASP A 350 -13.48 14.09 -22.91
N HIS A 351 -12.57 13.76 -21.97
CA HIS A 351 -11.34 13.02 -22.27
C HIS A 351 -11.11 11.88 -21.27
N ILE A 352 -10.32 10.91 -21.71
CA ILE A 352 -9.76 9.86 -20.86
C ILE A 352 -8.29 10.19 -20.64
N LEU A 353 -7.85 10.22 -19.38
CA LEU A 353 -6.46 10.19 -18.99
C LEU A 353 -6.07 8.76 -18.63
N ALA A 354 -5.05 8.24 -19.27
CA ALA A 354 -4.58 6.87 -19.12
C ALA A 354 -3.10 6.85 -18.74
N GLU A 355 -2.78 6.21 -17.63
CA GLU A 355 -1.41 5.99 -17.15
C GLU A 355 -0.90 4.65 -17.68
N TYR A 356 0.20 4.68 -18.43
CA TYR A 356 0.92 3.51 -18.90
C TYR A 356 2.25 3.36 -18.19
N LEU A 357 2.64 2.13 -17.86
CA LEU A 357 3.96 1.82 -17.31
C LEU A 357 4.91 1.39 -18.44
N VAL A 358 5.77 2.32 -18.86
CA VAL A 358 6.81 2.07 -19.85
C VAL A 358 8.08 1.61 -19.15
N ASP A 359 8.37 0.31 -19.17
CA ASP A 359 9.47 -0.30 -18.41
C ASP A 359 9.46 0.15 -16.93
N ALA A 360 8.31 0.02 -16.26
CA ALA A 360 8.01 0.44 -14.88
C ALA A 360 8.17 1.97 -14.62
N THR A 361 8.10 2.79 -15.67
CA THR A 361 8.10 4.25 -15.54
C THR A 361 6.78 4.81 -16.06
N PRO A 362 6.01 5.54 -15.25
CA PRO A 362 4.71 6.06 -15.64
C PRO A 362 4.78 7.08 -16.79
N GLN A 363 3.86 6.97 -17.72
CA GLN A 363 3.57 7.94 -18.77
C GLN A 363 2.08 8.20 -18.82
N LEU A 364 1.67 9.46 -18.73
CA LEU A 364 0.27 9.86 -18.86
C LEU A 364 -0.07 10.18 -20.32
N ARG A 365 -1.11 9.52 -20.87
CA ARG A 365 -1.62 9.73 -22.24
C ARG A 365 -3.07 10.20 -22.18
N ARG A 366 -3.48 10.93 -23.18
CA ARG A 366 -4.83 11.44 -23.33
C ARG A 366 -5.53 10.81 -24.52
N PHE A 367 -6.79 10.41 -24.33
CA PHE A 367 -7.66 9.90 -25.39
C PHE A 367 -8.98 10.68 -25.44
N ALA A 368 -9.58 10.76 -26.61
CA ALA A 368 -10.98 11.14 -26.73
C ALA A 368 -11.89 10.00 -26.23
N LEU A 369 -13.17 10.30 -25.94
CA LEU A 369 -14.13 9.29 -25.45
C LEU A 369 -14.41 8.17 -26.47
N ASP A 370 -14.10 8.38 -27.75
CA ASP A 370 -14.18 7.35 -28.79
C ASP A 370 -12.92 6.46 -28.89
N GLY A 371 -11.94 6.70 -28.02
CA GLY A 371 -10.67 5.97 -27.96
C GLY A 371 -9.59 6.52 -28.90
N SER A 372 -9.83 7.61 -29.61
CA SER A 372 -8.82 8.27 -30.47
C SER A 372 -7.68 8.79 -29.60
N ASP A 373 -6.44 8.38 -29.89
CA ASP A 373 -5.24 8.81 -29.18
C ASP A 373 -4.91 10.28 -29.50
N LEU A 374 -4.80 11.09 -28.45
CA LEU A 374 -4.50 12.52 -28.51
C LEU A 374 -3.05 12.83 -28.05
N GLY A 375 -2.26 11.79 -27.73
CA GLY A 375 -0.86 11.87 -27.38
C GLY A 375 -0.57 11.92 -25.86
N ALA A 376 0.71 11.89 -25.55
CA ALA A 376 1.20 11.95 -24.16
C ALA A 376 1.13 13.37 -23.61
N ILE A 377 0.92 13.47 -22.28
CA ILE A 377 1.08 14.69 -21.51
C ILE A 377 2.55 14.84 -21.13
N ASP A 378 3.15 16.00 -21.40
CA ASP A 378 4.55 16.26 -21.04
C ASP A 378 4.66 16.56 -19.53
N LEU A 379 5.15 15.56 -18.80
CA LEU A 379 5.41 15.59 -17.36
C LEU A 379 6.87 15.22 -17.10
N PRO A 380 7.49 15.71 -16.01
CA PRO A 380 8.82 15.25 -15.63
C PRO A 380 8.86 13.75 -15.38
N ALA A 381 10.01 13.14 -15.64
CA ALA A 381 10.23 11.74 -15.29
C ALA A 381 10.13 11.53 -13.77
N GLY A 382 9.36 10.54 -13.35
CA GLY A 382 9.12 10.19 -11.96
C GLY A 382 7.97 9.22 -11.83
N ALA A 383 7.62 8.85 -10.60
CA ALA A 383 6.44 8.05 -10.30
C ALA A 383 5.21 8.95 -10.10
N PHE A 384 4.06 8.56 -10.63
CA PHE A 384 2.81 9.23 -10.31
C PHE A 384 2.27 8.67 -8.99
N VAL A 385 2.05 9.55 -8.03
CA VAL A 385 1.68 9.16 -6.66
C VAL A 385 0.25 9.53 -6.30
N ALA A 386 -0.39 10.37 -7.12
CA ALA A 386 -1.80 10.74 -7.00
C ALA A 386 -2.28 11.34 -8.32
N LEU A 387 -3.54 11.11 -8.66
CA LEU A 387 -4.24 11.71 -9.79
C LEU A 387 -5.65 12.07 -9.34
N ASP A 388 -6.06 13.33 -9.51
CA ASP A 388 -7.42 13.81 -9.24
C ASP A 388 -8.02 14.36 -10.53
N ALA A 389 -9.12 13.76 -10.99
CA ALA A 389 -9.83 14.12 -12.22
C ALA A 389 -11.32 13.83 -12.03
N SER A 390 -12.16 14.41 -12.91
CA SER A 390 -13.59 14.14 -12.94
C SER A 390 -14.14 14.43 -14.33
N SER A 391 -15.15 13.66 -14.76
CA SER A 391 -15.88 13.88 -16.01
C SER A 391 -16.58 15.25 -16.06
N THR A 392 -16.79 15.89 -14.92
CA THR A 392 -17.47 17.19 -14.81
C THR A 392 -16.54 18.39 -15.05
N ARG A 393 -15.21 18.18 -15.13
CA ARG A 393 -14.23 19.28 -15.30
C ARG A 393 -13.08 18.90 -16.23
N PRO A 394 -12.65 19.81 -17.13
CA PRO A 394 -11.54 19.59 -18.06
C PRO A 394 -10.16 19.86 -17.41
N LEU A 395 -10.07 19.80 -16.09
CA LEU A 395 -8.85 20.00 -15.32
C LEU A 395 -8.60 18.80 -14.43
N ALA A 396 -7.36 18.33 -14.43
CA ALA A 396 -6.89 17.28 -13.55
C ALA A 396 -5.65 17.74 -12.77
N TYR A 397 -5.36 17.07 -11.65
CA TYR A 397 -4.17 17.30 -10.87
C TYR A 397 -3.40 16.00 -10.72
N VAL A 398 -2.08 16.04 -10.95
CA VAL A 398 -1.21 14.88 -10.82
C VAL A 398 -0.03 15.20 -9.91
N GLY A 399 0.33 14.26 -9.06
CA GLY A 399 1.50 14.30 -8.21
C GLY A 399 2.62 13.48 -8.82
N VAL A 400 3.79 14.07 -9.03
CA VAL A 400 5.00 13.39 -9.53
C VAL A 400 6.05 13.41 -8.44
N SER A 401 6.64 12.24 -8.14
CA SER A 401 7.74 12.10 -7.18
C SER A 401 8.95 11.42 -7.83
N THR A 402 10.12 11.58 -7.21
CA THR A 402 11.33 10.82 -7.55
C THR A 402 11.82 10.09 -6.31
N VAL A 403 12.83 9.24 -6.43
CA VAL A 403 13.40 8.51 -5.27
C VAL A 403 13.88 9.41 -4.13
N ALA A 404 14.13 10.70 -4.38
CA ALA A 404 14.66 11.65 -3.40
C ALA A 404 13.81 12.90 -3.21
N ASP A 405 12.80 13.11 -4.03
CA ASP A 405 11.91 14.28 -3.92
C ASP A 405 10.48 13.84 -3.69
N PRO A 406 9.82 14.39 -2.66
CA PRO A 406 8.40 14.18 -2.45
C PRO A 406 7.58 14.78 -3.60
N THR A 407 6.28 14.62 -3.51
CA THR A 407 5.31 15.03 -4.52
C THR A 407 5.49 16.47 -4.97
N ALA A 408 5.68 16.65 -6.29
CA ALA A 408 5.48 17.92 -6.99
C ALA A 408 4.15 17.85 -7.73
N ALA A 409 3.26 18.82 -7.48
CA ALA A 409 1.93 18.83 -8.07
C ALA A 409 1.91 19.57 -9.42
N TYR A 410 1.14 19.03 -10.35
CA TYR A 410 0.91 19.60 -11.66
C TYR A 410 -0.60 19.71 -11.91
N GLU A 411 -1.03 20.82 -12.51
CA GLU A 411 -2.36 20.97 -13.08
C GLU A 411 -2.29 20.61 -14.56
N ILE A 412 -3.24 19.83 -15.03
CA ILE A 412 -3.37 19.39 -16.42
C ILE A 412 -4.64 20.02 -17.01
N ASP A 413 -4.50 20.78 -18.08
CA ASP A 413 -5.62 21.16 -18.95
C ASP A 413 -5.84 20.01 -19.94
N THR A 414 -6.88 19.21 -19.70
CA THR A 414 -7.16 18.02 -20.49
C THR A 414 -7.78 18.34 -21.86
N ALA A 415 -8.34 19.54 -22.05
CA ALA A 415 -8.86 19.96 -23.36
C ALA A 415 -7.74 20.17 -24.39
N VAL A 416 -6.59 20.72 -23.94
CA VAL A 416 -5.45 20.99 -24.84
C VAL A 416 -4.26 20.05 -24.62
N GLY A 417 -4.21 19.33 -23.51
CA GLY A 417 -3.15 18.35 -23.19
C GLY A 417 -1.85 18.99 -22.68
N THR A 418 -1.96 20.07 -21.91
CA THR A 418 -0.80 20.76 -21.31
C THR A 418 -0.78 20.62 -19.80
N ALA A 419 0.42 20.49 -19.24
CA ALA A 419 0.65 20.46 -17.80
C ALA A 419 1.40 21.70 -17.33
N ARG A 420 1.06 22.22 -16.15
CA ARG A 420 1.80 23.30 -15.49
C ARG A 420 2.12 22.93 -14.02
N PRO A 421 3.33 23.21 -13.54
CA PRO A 421 3.65 22.96 -12.13
C PRO A 421 2.88 23.92 -11.22
N LEU A 422 2.46 23.40 -10.04
CA LEU A 422 1.92 24.19 -8.96
C LEU A 422 3.03 24.46 -7.93
N GLN A 423 3.14 25.73 -7.49
CA GLN A 423 4.14 26.13 -6.49
C GLN A 423 3.53 25.94 -5.08
N LEU A 424 3.49 24.71 -4.57
CA LEU A 424 2.80 24.38 -3.32
C LEU A 424 3.72 24.38 -2.11
N ALA A 425 4.81 23.63 -2.15
CA ALA A 425 5.79 23.54 -1.08
C ALA A 425 7.18 23.32 -1.68
N ALA A 426 8.18 23.90 -1.06
CA ALA A 426 9.57 23.72 -1.45
C ALA A 426 10.41 23.47 -0.20
N GLY A 427 10.97 22.28 -0.09
CA GLY A 427 12.01 21.95 0.88
C GLY A 427 13.31 21.65 0.15
N GLU A 428 14.44 22.00 0.75
CA GLU A 428 15.74 21.66 0.18
C GLU A 428 15.92 20.13 0.12
N ARG A 429 16.41 19.63 -1.03
CA ARG A 429 16.74 18.20 -1.21
C ARG A 429 17.89 17.83 -0.29
N VAL A 430 17.74 16.76 0.46
CA VAL A 430 18.78 16.23 1.37
C VAL A 430 19.73 15.28 0.63
N ALA A 431 19.19 14.43 -0.26
CA ALA A 431 20.02 13.56 -1.08
C ALA A 431 20.82 14.36 -2.12
N PRO A 432 22.06 13.98 -2.41
CA PRO A 432 22.87 14.58 -3.49
C PRO A 432 22.22 14.32 -4.85
N PRO A 433 22.71 14.93 -5.95
CA PRO A 433 22.39 14.51 -7.31
C PRO A 433 22.69 13.03 -7.50
N PHE A 434 21.92 12.36 -8.34
CA PHE A 434 22.06 10.93 -8.63
C PHE A 434 21.71 10.63 -10.08
N VAL A 435 22.18 9.46 -10.54
CA VAL A 435 21.80 8.88 -11.83
C VAL A 435 20.93 7.66 -11.57
N VAL A 436 19.87 7.49 -12.37
CA VAL A 436 19.05 6.29 -12.38
C VAL A 436 19.35 5.50 -13.63
N GLU A 437 19.82 4.27 -13.46
CA GLU A 437 20.10 3.33 -14.55
C GLU A 437 19.02 2.24 -14.54
N ARG A 438 18.57 1.81 -15.72
CA ARG A 438 17.72 0.64 -15.90
C ARG A 438 18.59 -0.57 -16.19
N ARG A 439 18.43 -1.63 -15.41
CA ARG A 439 19.20 -2.88 -15.54
C ARG A 439 18.29 -4.09 -15.55
N ARG A 440 18.84 -5.24 -15.92
CA ARG A 440 18.16 -6.53 -15.94
C ARG A 440 19.07 -7.61 -15.37
N ALA A 441 18.48 -8.49 -14.55
CA ALA A 441 19.12 -9.70 -14.04
C ALA A 441 18.39 -10.92 -14.63
N THR A 442 19.11 -12.01 -14.84
CA THR A 442 18.50 -13.24 -15.36
C THR A 442 18.15 -14.16 -14.20
N SER A 443 16.87 -14.43 -13.98
CA SER A 443 16.37 -15.32 -12.94
C SER A 443 16.72 -16.79 -13.22
N ALA A 444 16.50 -17.65 -12.24
CA ALA A 444 16.85 -19.08 -12.31
C ALA A 444 16.16 -19.84 -13.46
N ASP A 445 14.99 -19.38 -13.88
CA ASP A 445 14.21 -19.93 -15.01
C ASP A 445 14.51 -19.23 -16.35
N GLY A 446 15.42 -18.24 -16.37
CA GLY A 446 15.83 -17.52 -17.56
C GLY A 446 15.03 -16.26 -17.86
N ILE A 447 14.08 -15.89 -17.01
CA ILE A 447 13.32 -14.63 -17.14
C ILE A 447 14.21 -13.44 -16.77
N GLU A 448 14.13 -12.39 -17.58
CA GLU A 448 14.84 -11.13 -17.34
C GLU A 448 14.07 -10.27 -16.33
N VAL A 449 14.65 -10.06 -15.16
CA VAL A 449 14.08 -9.28 -14.05
C VAL A 449 14.62 -7.86 -14.11
N PRO A 450 13.77 -6.87 -14.44
CA PRO A 450 14.20 -5.48 -14.47
C PRO A 450 14.40 -4.91 -13.06
N TYR A 451 15.35 -3.97 -12.93
CA TYR A 451 15.49 -3.20 -11.70
C TYR A 451 16.09 -1.81 -11.99
N PHE A 452 15.81 -0.86 -11.11
CA PHE A 452 16.45 0.45 -11.12
C PHE A 452 17.70 0.41 -10.25
N LEU A 453 18.80 0.99 -10.74
CA LEU A 453 20.02 1.24 -9.98
C LEU A 453 20.18 2.75 -9.83
N VAL A 454 20.14 3.25 -8.61
CA VAL A 454 20.27 4.67 -8.28
C VAL A 454 21.62 4.89 -7.65
N VAL A 455 22.47 5.66 -8.35
CA VAL A 455 23.86 5.92 -7.95
C VAL A 455 23.99 7.42 -7.60
N PRO A 456 24.21 7.79 -6.34
CA PRO A 456 24.42 9.18 -5.97
C PRO A 456 25.84 9.64 -6.32
N ASP A 457 26.01 10.94 -6.59
CA ASP A 457 27.30 11.53 -7.01
C ASP A 457 28.38 11.38 -5.94
N ASN A 458 28.01 11.23 -4.67
CA ASN A 458 28.92 11.00 -3.55
C ASN A 458 29.15 9.51 -3.23
N ALA A 459 28.68 8.58 -4.11
CA ALA A 459 28.90 7.15 -3.90
C ALA A 459 30.39 6.82 -3.85
N PRO A 460 30.81 5.88 -2.96
CA PRO A 460 32.17 5.38 -2.99
C PRO A 460 32.49 4.69 -4.32
N GLN A 461 33.79 4.50 -4.58
CA GLN A 461 34.20 3.70 -5.76
C GLN A 461 33.70 2.25 -5.60
N LYS A 462 33.29 1.65 -6.72
CA LYS A 462 32.86 0.23 -6.76
C LYS A 462 34.00 -0.72 -6.32
N PRO A 463 33.70 -1.79 -5.58
CA PRO A 463 32.37 -2.15 -5.07
C PRO A 463 31.89 -1.20 -3.96
N ALA A 464 30.59 -0.88 -3.96
CA ALA A 464 29.98 0.10 -3.07
C ALA A 464 28.88 -0.55 -2.20
N PRO A 465 28.56 -0.01 -1.01
CA PRO A 465 27.40 -0.41 -0.23
C PRO A 465 26.09 -0.20 -1.00
N VAL A 466 25.29 -1.26 -1.11
CA VAL A 466 23.99 -1.25 -1.82
C VAL A 466 22.90 -1.63 -0.85
N LEU A 467 21.78 -0.89 -0.90
CA LEU A 467 20.50 -1.28 -0.32
C LEU A 467 19.62 -1.80 -1.47
N LEU A 468 19.33 -3.10 -1.45
CA LEU A 468 18.37 -3.73 -2.37
C LEU A 468 16.98 -3.71 -1.76
N TYR A 469 16.00 -3.22 -2.49
CA TYR A 469 14.59 -3.22 -2.13
C TYR A 469 13.77 -4.07 -3.10
N GLY A 470 12.82 -4.85 -2.58
CA GLY A 470 11.85 -5.60 -3.35
C GLY A 470 10.52 -5.76 -2.61
N TYR A 471 9.46 -6.10 -3.37
CA TYR A 471 8.12 -6.37 -2.83
C TYR A 471 7.55 -7.67 -3.43
N GLY A 472 7.18 -7.71 -4.72
CA GLY A 472 6.81 -8.90 -5.49
C GLY A 472 5.53 -9.59 -5.01
N GLY A 473 4.36 -8.94 -5.13
CA GLY A 473 3.07 -9.51 -4.83
C GLY A 473 1.92 -8.53 -4.97
N PHE A 474 0.68 -9.04 -4.95
CA PHE A 474 -0.56 -8.27 -4.88
C PHE A 474 -0.74 -7.27 -6.04
N THR A 475 -0.19 -7.55 -7.23
CA THR A 475 -0.22 -6.61 -8.37
C THR A 475 0.39 -5.24 -8.08
N ILE A 476 1.06 -5.03 -6.93
CA ILE A 476 1.59 -3.73 -6.54
C ILE A 476 2.89 -3.46 -7.33
N PRO A 477 2.91 -2.46 -8.23
CA PRO A 477 4.12 -2.10 -8.95
C PRO A 477 5.09 -1.37 -8.03
N VAL A 478 6.37 -1.73 -8.10
CA VAL A 478 7.44 -1.04 -7.38
C VAL A 478 8.10 -0.04 -8.33
N LEU A 479 7.80 1.23 -8.12
CA LEU A 479 8.31 2.32 -8.95
C LEU A 479 9.49 3.03 -8.27
N ALA A 480 10.19 3.88 -9.02
CA ALA A 480 11.22 4.76 -8.49
C ALA A 480 10.57 6.01 -7.82
N ASP A 481 9.70 5.76 -6.84
CA ASP A 481 8.93 6.74 -6.08
C ASP A 481 9.70 7.33 -4.88
N TYR A 482 9.10 8.30 -4.20
CA TYR A 482 9.68 8.87 -2.99
C TYR A 482 9.43 7.99 -1.76
N ARG A 483 10.55 7.55 -1.14
CA ARG A 483 10.54 6.95 0.20
C ARG A 483 11.58 7.65 1.07
N PRO A 484 11.21 8.21 2.22
CA PRO A 484 12.13 9.01 3.05
C PRO A 484 13.45 8.31 3.35
N GLY A 485 13.42 7.00 3.67
CA GLY A 485 14.62 6.22 3.94
C GLY A 485 15.59 6.14 2.76
N TRP A 486 15.08 6.09 1.53
CA TRP A 486 15.95 6.10 0.34
C TRP A 486 16.74 7.40 0.21
N SER A 487 16.09 8.54 0.50
CA SER A 487 16.80 9.83 0.56
C SER A 487 17.90 9.84 1.61
N GLY A 488 17.67 9.24 2.78
CA GLY A 488 18.67 9.12 3.86
C GLY A 488 19.84 8.21 3.46
N TRP A 489 19.56 7.08 2.77
CA TRP A 489 20.59 6.17 2.26
C TRP A 489 21.48 6.82 1.19
N LEU A 490 20.84 7.50 0.21
CA LEU A 490 21.56 8.24 -0.84
C LEU A 490 22.37 9.40 -0.27
N ALA A 491 21.87 10.08 0.77
CA ALA A 491 22.61 11.14 1.46
C ALA A 491 23.90 10.63 2.10
N ALA A 492 23.90 9.40 2.62
CA ALA A 492 25.09 8.73 3.13
C ALA A 492 26.07 8.26 2.05
N GLY A 493 25.70 8.34 0.78
CA GLY A 493 26.50 7.85 -0.35
C GLY A 493 26.22 6.39 -0.73
N GLY A 494 25.24 5.74 -0.11
CA GLY A 494 24.84 4.38 -0.45
C GLY A 494 24.16 4.30 -1.81
N VAL A 495 24.41 3.25 -2.56
CA VAL A 495 23.74 2.94 -3.82
C VAL A 495 22.41 2.24 -3.51
N LEU A 496 21.35 2.55 -4.26
CA LEU A 496 20.04 1.93 -4.10
C LEU A 496 19.70 1.08 -5.32
N ALA A 497 19.24 -0.14 -5.11
CA ALA A 497 18.68 -1.00 -6.14
C ALA A 497 17.19 -1.26 -5.82
N ILE A 498 16.31 -1.05 -6.81
CA ILE A 498 14.86 -1.22 -6.68
C ILE A 498 14.43 -2.28 -7.67
N ALA A 499 14.08 -3.47 -7.19
CA ALA A 499 13.75 -4.60 -8.04
C ALA A 499 12.27 -4.65 -8.39
N ASN A 500 11.98 -4.86 -9.68
CA ASN A 500 10.64 -5.12 -10.22
C ASN A 500 10.46 -6.64 -10.32
N LEU A 501 9.97 -7.25 -9.26
CA LEU A 501 9.88 -8.69 -9.13
C LEU A 501 8.52 -9.19 -9.65
N ARG A 502 8.49 -10.44 -10.16
CA ARG A 502 7.21 -11.10 -10.45
C ARG A 502 6.26 -11.05 -9.24
N GLY A 503 4.96 -11.12 -9.50
CA GLY A 503 3.93 -10.85 -8.49
C GLY A 503 3.54 -9.39 -8.36
N GLY A 504 4.36 -8.46 -8.86
CA GLY A 504 4.00 -7.04 -9.03
C GLY A 504 3.16 -6.79 -10.28
N GLY A 505 2.69 -5.54 -10.47
CA GLY A 505 1.84 -5.13 -11.59
C GLY A 505 2.60 -4.43 -12.73
N GLU A 506 3.93 -4.36 -12.68
CA GLU A 506 4.72 -3.53 -13.59
C GLU A 506 4.61 -3.95 -15.06
N PHE A 507 4.38 -5.25 -15.30
CA PHE A 507 4.37 -5.85 -16.65
C PHE A 507 3.08 -6.65 -16.93
N GLY A 508 1.98 -6.33 -16.24
CA GLY A 508 0.65 -6.88 -16.49
C GLY A 508 0.33 -8.18 -15.75
N THR A 509 -0.81 -8.76 -16.12
CA THR A 509 -1.42 -9.91 -15.41
C THR A 509 -0.52 -11.14 -15.42
N GLU A 510 0.16 -11.45 -16.53
CA GLU A 510 1.06 -12.61 -16.60
C GLU A 510 2.25 -12.49 -15.66
N TRP A 511 2.80 -11.28 -15.47
CA TRP A 511 3.88 -11.00 -14.53
C TRP A 511 3.44 -11.20 -13.08
N TYR A 512 2.21 -10.81 -12.76
CA TYR A 512 1.59 -11.06 -11.46
C TYR A 512 1.34 -12.55 -11.21
N GLU A 513 0.68 -13.24 -12.14
CA GLU A 513 0.33 -14.64 -12.01
C GLU A 513 1.56 -15.54 -11.84
N ASP A 514 2.67 -15.20 -12.48
CA ASP A 514 3.93 -15.95 -12.39
C ASP A 514 4.70 -15.71 -11.07
N GLY A 515 4.16 -14.91 -10.16
CA GLY A 515 4.73 -14.62 -8.83
C GLY A 515 3.82 -14.94 -7.64
N LYS A 516 2.69 -15.65 -7.84
CA LYS A 516 1.75 -15.98 -6.74
C LYS A 516 1.56 -17.49 -6.53
N ARG A 517 1.03 -17.88 -5.35
CA ARG A 517 0.66 -19.26 -4.99
C ARG A 517 1.79 -20.25 -5.31
N ALA A 518 1.53 -21.23 -6.18
CA ALA A 518 2.51 -22.24 -6.59
C ALA A 518 3.79 -21.66 -7.21
N ASN A 519 3.70 -20.47 -7.78
CA ASN A 519 4.82 -19.74 -8.42
C ASN A 519 5.54 -18.79 -7.47
N LYS A 520 5.16 -18.70 -6.19
CA LYS A 520 5.73 -17.71 -5.24
C LYS A 520 7.24 -17.79 -5.10
N GLN A 521 7.85 -18.96 -5.32
CA GLN A 521 9.31 -19.11 -5.30
C GLN A 521 10.01 -18.26 -6.37
N HIS A 522 9.38 -18.01 -7.52
CA HIS A 522 9.94 -17.17 -8.58
C HIS A 522 10.27 -15.74 -8.07
N VAL A 523 9.46 -15.20 -7.17
CA VAL A 523 9.69 -13.88 -6.57
C VAL A 523 11.01 -13.85 -5.79
N PHE A 524 11.29 -14.91 -5.06
CA PHE A 524 12.52 -15.05 -4.26
C PHE A 524 13.73 -15.30 -5.16
N ASP A 525 13.57 -16.12 -6.20
CA ASP A 525 14.60 -16.38 -7.21
C ASP A 525 14.95 -15.11 -7.99
N ASP A 526 13.95 -14.30 -8.34
CA ASP A 526 14.15 -13.00 -8.99
C ASP A 526 14.98 -12.04 -8.11
N CYS A 527 14.67 -11.95 -6.82
CA CYS A 527 15.42 -11.12 -5.87
C CYS A 527 16.86 -11.61 -5.72
N ILE A 528 17.08 -12.92 -5.64
CA ILE A 528 18.40 -13.55 -5.59
C ILE A 528 19.15 -13.22 -6.87
N ALA A 529 18.54 -13.32 -8.05
CA ALA A 529 19.15 -13.01 -9.33
C ALA A 529 19.60 -11.54 -9.41
N VAL A 530 18.79 -10.58 -8.95
CA VAL A 530 19.18 -9.17 -8.88
C VAL A 530 20.37 -8.98 -7.95
N ALA A 531 20.37 -9.63 -6.79
CA ALA A 531 21.50 -9.56 -5.85
C ALA A 531 22.78 -10.14 -6.46
N GLU A 532 22.70 -11.27 -7.17
CA GLU A 532 23.81 -11.90 -7.86
C GLU A 532 24.32 -11.07 -9.06
N ASP A 533 23.42 -10.40 -9.81
CA ASP A 533 23.84 -9.48 -10.89
C ASP A 533 24.61 -8.28 -10.31
N LEU A 534 24.13 -7.68 -9.23
CA LEU A 534 24.84 -6.58 -8.55
C LEU A 534 26.27 -6.97 -8.13
N VAL A 535 26.43 -8.20 -7.63
CA VAL A 535 27.75 -8.74 -7.23
C VAL A 535 28.60 -9.06 -8.45
N SER A 536 28.07 -9.77 -9.44
CA SER A 536 28.81 -10.20 -10.63
C SER A 536 29.24 -9.04 -11.51
N ALA A 537 28.45 -7.97 -11.57
CA ALA A 537 28.78 -6.72 -12.25
C ALA A 537 29.81 -5.86 -11.47
N GLY A 538 30.24 -6.30 -10.29
CA GLY A 538 31.20 -5.57 -9.46
C GLY A 538 30.66 -4.26 -8.88
N ILE A 539 29.33 -4.11 -8.82
CA ILE A 539 28.68 -2.95 -8.23
C ILE A 539 28.83 -2.99 -6.71
N THR A 540 28.66 -4.18 -6.13
CA THR A 540 28.78 -4.46 -4.71
C THR A 540 29.45 -5.81 -4.45
N THR A 541 29.52 -6.22 -3.18
CA THR A 541 29.89 -7.57 -2.75
C THR A 541 28.85 -8.07 -1.73
N PRO A 542 28.78 -9.39 -1.44
CA PRO A 542 27.91 -9.89 -0.38
C PRO A 542 28.09 -9.20 0.98
N GLN A 543 29.34 -8.75 1.28
CA GLN A 543 29.68 -8.03 2.51
C GLN A 543 29.27 -6.56 2.49
N GLN A 544 28.73 -6.06 1.36
CA GLN A 544 28.31 -4.67 1.17
C GLN A 544 26.86 -4.55 0.66
N LEU A 545 26.13 -5.68 0.62
CA LEU A 545 24.74 -5.74 0.14
C LEU A 545 23.77 -5.90 1.30
N ALA A 546 22.90 -4.94 1.52
CA ALA A 546 21.78 -5.04 2.45
C ALA A 546 20.48 -5.30 1.67
N LEU A 547 19.59 -6.12 2.24
CA LEU A 547 18.26 -6.41 1.71
C LEU A 547 17.19 -5.81 2.62
N HIS A 548 16.26 -5.05 2.03
CA HIS A 548 15.14 -4.41 2.73
C HIS A 548 13.82 -4.71 2.01
N GLY A 549 12.78 -4.96 2.78
CA GLY A 549 11.42 -5.11 2.30
C GLY A 549 10.41 -4.97 3.43
N ARG A 550 9.18 -4.54 3.09
CA ARG A 550 8.12 -4.24 4.03
C ARG A 550 6.86 -5.05 3.68
N SER A 551 6.09 -5.51 4.68
CA SER A 551 4.87 -6.29 4.48
C SER A 551 5.17 -7.58 3.67
N ASN A 552 4.55 -7.82 2.52
CA ASN A 552 4.96 -8.89 1.59
C ASN A 552 6.47 -8.80 1.22
N GLY A 553 7.05 -7.59 1.13
CA GLY A 553 8.50 -7.42 1.00
C GLY A 553 9.27 -7.87 2.25
N GLY A 554 8.67 -7.84 3.43
CA GLY A 554 9.23 -8.43 4.65
C GLY A 554 9.25 -9.97 4.60
N LEU A 555 8.22 -10.60 4.02
CA LEU A 555 8.24 -12.02 3.67
C LEU A 555 9.39 -12.31 2.68
N LEU A 556 9.51 -11.51 1.63
CA LEU A 556 10.61 -11.63 0.66
C LEU A 556 11.97 -11.65 1.35
N VAL A 557 12.24 -10.69 2.24
CA VAL A 557 13.51 -10.62 2.98
C VAL A 557 13.70 -11.88 3.83
N GLY A 558 12.68 -12.30 4.58
CA GLY A 558 12.73 -13.50 5.42
C GLY A 558 13.02 -14.76 4.63
N ALA A 559 12.32 -14.96 3.49
CA ALA A 559 12.50 -16.13 2.62
C ALA A 559 13.88 -16.13 1.95
N VAL A 560 14.31 -15.01 1.39
CA VAL A 560 15.60 -14.92 0.69
C VAL A 560 16.78 -15.08 1.66
N MET A 561 16.74 -14.45 2.85
CA MET A 561 17.84 -14.59 3.81
C MET A 561 17.96 -16.00 4.42
N THR A 562 16.87 -16.75 4.51
CA THR A 562 16.91 -18.14 4.98
C THR A 562 17.40 -19.11 3.89
N GLN A 563 17.13 -18.82 2.61
CA GLN A 563 17.62 -19.59 1.47
C GLN A 563 19.08 -19.27 1.11
N ARG A 564 19.47 -17.98 1.17
CA ARG A 564 20.80 -17.47 0.77
C ARG A 564 21.40 -16.57 1.86
N PRO A 565 21.70 -17.12 3.06
CA PRO A 565 22.30 -16.34 4.14
C PRO A 565 23.70 -15.81 3.83
N ASP A 566 24.37 -16.37 2.81
CA ASP A 566 25.71 -16.00 2.35
C ASP A 566 25.74 -14.71 1.51
N LEU A 567 24.59 -14.25 1.02
CA LEU A 567 24.52 -13.22 -0.02
C LEU A 567 24.41 -11.79 0.54
N PHE A 568 24.10 -11.63 1.83
CA PHE A 568 23.78 -10.31 2.40
C PHE A 568 24.62 -9.99 3.63
N ALA A 569 25.03 -8.72 3.73
CA ALA A 569 25.69 -8.13 4.88
C ALA A 569 24.67 -7.71 5.97
N ALA A 570 23.44 -7.41 5.58
CA ALA A 570 22.36 -7.09 6.48
C ALA A 570 21.00 -7.45 5.87
N ALA A 571 20.04 -7.89 6.70
CA ALA A 571 18.67 -8.15 6.34
C ALA A 571 17.71 -7.31 7.20
N LEU A 572 16.75 -6.62 6.56
CA LEU A 572 15.83 -5.67 7.18
C LEU A 572 14.38 -6.05 6.83
N PRO A 573 13.83 -7.16 7.39
CA PRO A 573 12.41 -7.47 7.21
C PRO A 573 11.56 -6.58 8.11
N VAL A 574 10.65 -5.81 7.51
CA VAL A 574 9.77 -4.86 8.21
C VAL A 574 8.33 -5.32 8.08
N VAL A 575 7.61 -5.48 9.19
CA VAL A 575 6.20 -5.91 9.28
C VAL A 575 5.87 -7.09 8.34
N GLY A 576 6.75 -8.11 8.32
CA GLY A 576 6.69 -9.21 7.35
C GLY A 576 5.74 -10.34 7.75
N VAL A 577 5.10 -10.98 6.76
CA VAL A 577 4.33 -12.22 6.93
C VAL A 577 5.31 -13.39 7.00
N LEU A 578 5.77 -13.78 8.19
CA LEU A 578 6.92 -14.68 8.35
C LEU A 578 6.56 -16.11 8.79
N ASP A 579 5.31 -16.34 9.19
CA ASP A 579 4.73 -17.66 9.47
C ASP A 579 3.65 -17.97 8.41
N MET A 580 4.06 -18.65 7.35
CA MET A 580 3.20 -18.91 6.21
C MET A 580 2.21 -20.07 6.42
N LEU A 581 2.30 -20.77 7.55
CA LEU A 581 1.35 -21.86 7.84
C LEU A 581 0.16 -21.38 8.69
N ARG A 582 0.21 -20.14 9.21
CA ARG A 582 -0.81 -19.66 10.14
C ARG A 582 -1.34 -18.24 9.82
N PHE A 583 -0.80 -17.56 8.80
CA PHE A 583 -1.17 -16.17 8.48
C PHE A 583 -2.69 -16.00 8.29
N HIS A 584 -3.36 -17.00 7.68
CA HIS A 584 -4.78 -16.96 7.36
C HIS A 584 -5.71 -17.01 8.60
N LYS A 585 -5.16 -17.28 9.79
CA LYS A 585 -5.91 -17.41 11.04
C LYS A 585 -6.09 -16.08 11.79
N PHE A 586 -5.47 -15.01 11.33
CA PHE A 586 -5.42 -13.73 12.03
C PHE A 586 -5.94 -12.60 11.15
N THR A 587 -6.74 -11.72 11.75
CA THR A 587 -7.23 -10.46 11.17
C THR A 587 -7.70 -10.59 9.72
N ILE A 588 -7.10 -9.85 8.78
CA ILE A 588 -7.39 -9.90 7.33
C ILE A 588 -6.60 -11.01 6.60
N GLY A 589 -5.80 -11.80 7.30
CA GLY A 589 -4.88 -12.78 6.69
C GLY A 589 -5.56 -13.78 5.77
N ALA A 590 -6.82 -14.17 6.04
CA ALA A 590 -7.58 -15.05 5.14
C ALA A 590 -7.77 -14.47 3.73
N ALA A 591 -7.75 -13.15 3.57
CA ALA A 591 -7.83 -12.50 2.27
C ALA A 591 -6.58 -12.73 1.41
N TRP A 592 -5.42 -13.01 2.02
CA TRP A 592 -4.15 -13.20 1.30
C TRP A 592 -3.95 -14.63 0.75
N ILE A 593 -4.92 -15.53 0.99
CA ILE A 593 -4.94 -16.88 0.39
C ILE A 593 -4.84 -16.79 -1.14
N SER A 594 -5.38 -15.74 -1.72
CA SER A 594 -5.29 -15.46 -3.16
C SER A 594 -3.84 -15.37 -3.67
N ASP A 595 -2.94 -14.74 -2.91
CA ASP A 595 -1.54 -14.57 -3.28
C ASP A 595 -0.63 -15.70 -2.80
N TYR A 596 -0.93 -16.28 -1.61
CA TYR A 596 -0.03 -17.23 -0.95
C TYR A 596 -0.47 -18.68 -1.04
N GLY A 597 -1.74 -18.93 -1.38
CA GLY A 597 -2.37 -20.24 -1.25
C GLY A 597 -2.96 -20.47 0.13
N ASP A 598 -3.82 -21.49 0.26
CA ASP A 598 -4.52 -21.85 1.50
C ASP A 598 -3.76 -22.94 2.25
N PRO A 599 -3.14 -22.67 3.41
CA PRO A 599 -2.40 -23.69 4.17
C PRO A 599 -3.27 -24.83 4.69
N ASP A 600 -4.61 -24.68 4.68
CA ASP A 600 -5.54 -25.76 5.01
C ASP A 600 -5.81 -26.69 3.80
N VAL A 601 -5.26 -26.39 2.61
CA VAL A 601 -5.24 -27.25 1.41
C VAL A 601 -3.86 -27.88 1.26
N ALA A 602 -3.79 -29.18 1.08
CA ALA A 602 -2.53 -29.94 1.14
C ALA A 602 -1.48 -29.50 0.12
N GLU A 603 -1.89 -29.19 -1.12
CA GLU A 603 -0.99 -28.71 -2.17
C GLU A 603 -0.40 -27.33 -1.84
N ASP A 604 -1.22 -26.39 -1.40
CA ASP A 604 -0.80 -25.05 -1.02
C ASP A 604 0.05 -25.05 0.26
N PHE A 605 -0.27 -25.94 1.21
CA PHE A 605 0.54 -26.16 2.41
C PHE A 605 1.99 -26.55 2.08
N GLU A 606 2.20 -27.48 1.15
CA GLU A 606 3.55 -27.90 0.75
C GLU A 606 4.34 -26.75 0.11
N VAL A 607 3.67 -25.93 -0.69
CA VAL A 607 4.26 -24.71 -1.28
C VAL A 607 4.63 -23.70 -0.20
N ALA A 608 3.69 -23.38 0.70
CA ALA A 608 3.90 -22.44 1.79
C ALA A 608 5.03 -22.91 2.74
N LEU A 609 5.06 -24.20 3.09
CA LEU A 609 6.10 -24.77 3.94
C LEU A 609 7.49 -24.66 3.29
N ALA A 610 7.59 -24.82 1.98
CA ALA A 610 8.86 -24.81 1.26
C ALA A 610 9.59 -23.47 1.37
N TYR A 611 8.85 -22.34 1.44
CA TYR A 611 9.47 -21.00 1.54
C TYR A 611 9.19 -20.27 2.85
N SER A 612 8.33 -20.78 3.74
CA SER A 612 7.97 -20.11 4.99
C SER A 612 9.22 -19.72 5.78
N PRO A 613 9.48 -18.43 6.03
CA PRO A 613 10.72 -18.01 6.71
C PRO A 613 10.90 -18.68 8.06
N LEU A 614 9.86 -18.69 8.91
CA LEU A 614 9.90 -19.28 10.24
C LEU A 614 10.27 -20.77 10.20
N HIS A 615 9.69 -21.54 9.26
CA HIS A 615 9.86 -23.00 9.21
C HIS A 615 11.14 -23.43 8.47
N ASN A 616 11.81 -22.49 7.77
CA ASN A 616 13.08 -22.75 7.09
C ASN A 616 14.30 -22.20 7.86
N VAL A 617 14.13 -21.76 9.11
CA VAL A 617 15.24 -21.48 10.01
C VAL A 617 15.94 -22.78 10.40
N LYS A 618 17.22 -22.89 10.10
CA LYS A 618 18.05 -24.10 10.36
C LYS A 618 19.04 -23.82 11.48
N GLU A 619 18.99 -24.61 12.53
CA GLU A 619 19.98 -24.56 13.61
C GLU A 619 21.41 -24.75 13.08
N GLY A 620 22.35 -23.98 13.63
CA GLY A 620 23.75 -24.05 13.24
C GLY A 620 24.08 -23.29 11.96
N THR A 621 23.17 -22.49 11.43
CA THR A 621 23.42 -21.61 10.28
C THR A 621 23.92 -20.24 10.76
N ALA A 622 24.92 -19.70 10.09
CA ALA A 622 25.35 -18.30 10.28
C ALA A 622 24.47 -17.37 9.43
N TYR A 623 23.41 -16.85 10.02
CA TYR A 623 22.54 -15.87 9.38
C TYR A 623 23.19 -14.48 9.35
N PRO A 624 22.87 -13.65 8.34
CA PRO A 624 23.37 -12.27 8.29
C PRO A 624 22.88 -11.45 9.48
N PRO A 625 23.55 -10.35 9.83
CA PRO A 625 23.01 -9.35 10.73
C PRO A 625 21.58 -8.97 10.34
N THR A 626 20.62 -9.10 11.25
CA THR A 626 19.20 -8.93 10.95
C THR A 626 18.56 -7.98 11.96
N LEU A 627 17.84 -6.98 11.44
CA LEU A 627 17.00 -6.09 12.23
C LEU A 627 15.55 -6.22 11.75
N ILE A 628 14.76 -7.00 12.50
CA ILE A 628 13.32 -7.19 12.26
C ILE A 628 12.60 -5.99 12.87
N ALA A 629 11.76 -5.29 12.09
CA ALA A 629 10.97 -4.19 12.61
C ALA A 629 9.47 -4.50 12.52
N THR A 630 8.73 -4.14 13.59
CA THR A 630 7.26 -4.31 13.65
C THR A 630 6.64 -3.28 14.60
N GLY A 631 5.31 -3.02 14.43
CA GLY A 631 4.51 -2.30 15.42
C GLY A 631 3.87 -3.29 16.39
N ASP A 632 3.66 -2.89 17.64
CA ASP A 632 3.01 -3.74 18.65
C ASP A 632 1.48 -3.77 18.50
N HIS A 633 0.91 -2.84 17.71
CA HIS A 633 -0.52 -2.71 17.40
C HIS A 633 -0.81 -2.96 15.92
N ASP A 634 0.07 -3.69 15.22
CA ASP A 634 -0.14 -4.06 13.82
C ASP A 634 -1.25 -5.11 13.71
N ASP A 635 -2.46 -4.65 13.37
CA ASP A 635 -3.65 -5.48 13.19
C ASP A 635 -3.91 -5.84 11.71
N ARG A 636 -2.93 -5.58 10.83
CA ARG A 636 -2.86 -6.07 9.46
C ARG A 636 -1.95 -7.30 9.39
N VAL A 637 -0.67 -7.13 9.66
CA VAL A 637 0.31 -8.22 9.79
C VAL A 637 0.70 -8.33 11.25
N VAL A 638 -0.02 -9.17 11.97
CA VAL A 638 0.12 -9.28 13.43
C VAL A 638 1.56 -9.51 13.89
N PRO A 639 1.99 -8.89 15.01
CA PRO A 639 3.38 -8.87 15.45
C PRO A 639 3.97 -10.26 15.74
N LEU A 640 3.11 -11.28 15.97
CA LEU A 640 3.53 -12.66 16.19
C LEU A 640 4.48 -13.18 15.09
N HIS A 641 4.26 -12.79 13.82
CA HIS A 641 5.12 -13.18 12.71
C HIS A 641 6.58 -12.77 12.97
N SER A 642 6.78 -11.51 13.32
CA SER A 642 8.09 -10.96 13.66
C SER A 642 8.65 -11.56 14.95
N HIS A 643 7.83 -11.74 15.99
CA HIS A 643 8.24 -12.28 17.26
C HIS A 643 8.71 -13.74 17.16
N LYS A 644 7.92 -14.61 16.53
CA LYS A 644 8.26 -16.03 16.34
C LYS A 644 9.52 -16.19 15.49
N PHE A 645 9.62 -15.43 14.39
CA PHE A 645 10.78 -15.48 13.51
C PHE A 645 12.07 -15.01 14.21
N ALA A 646 12.01 -13.92 14.97
CA ALA A 646 13.13 -13.44 15.77
C ALA A 646 13.59 -14.48 16.79
N ALA A 647 12.65 -15.07 17.53
CA ALA A 647 12.95 -16.12 18.52
C ALA A 647 13.62 -17.35 17.87
N ALA A 648 13.13 -17.78 16.69
CA ALA A 648 13.69 -18.89 15.95
C ALA A 648 15.11 -18.58 15.44
N LEU A 649 15.33 -17.39 14.85
CA LEU A 649 16.64 -16.98 14.37
C LEU A 649 17.67 -16.84 15.51
N GLN A 650 17.28 -16.20 16.64
CA GLN A 650 18.14 -16.04 17.80
C GLN A 650 18.59 -17.39 18.37
N HIS A 651 17.69 -18.38 18.36
CA HIS A 651 18.01 -19.73 18.80
C HIS A 651 18.95 -20.47 17.83
N ALA A 652 18.72 -20.31 16.52
CA ALA A 652 19.43 -21.05 15.47
C ALA A 652 20.80 -20.46 15.10
N GLN A 653 21.07 -19.18 15.43
CA GLN A 653 22.24 -18.43 15.00
C GLN A 653 23.55 -19.07 15.49
N ALA A 654 24.38 -19.51 14.55
CA ALA A 654 25.71 -20.09 14.85
C ALA A 654 26.85 -19.06 14.80
N GLY A 655 26.61 -17.90 14.15
CA GLY A 655 27.59 -16.81 14.03
C GLY A 655 27.47 -15.77 15.14
N ASP A 656 28.35 -14.76 15.09
CA ASP A 656 28.35 -13.62 16.01
C ASP A 656 27.43 -12.48 15.53
N ALA A 657 26.83 -12.61 14.36
CA ALA A 657 25.97 -11.58 13.76
C ALA A 657 24.70 -11.36 14.60
N PRO A 658 24.32 -10.10 14.88
CA PRO A 658 23.17 -9.78 15.71
C PRO A 658 21.85 -10.09 15.01
N ILE A 659 20.90 -10.66 15.77
CA ILE A 659 19.49 -10.82 15.39
C ILE A 659 18.66 -9.97 16.36
N LEU A 660 18.15 -8.87 15.89
CA LEU A 660 17.51 -7.85 16.72
C LEU A 660 16.05 -7.63 16.31
N THR A 661 15.23 -7.15 17.22
CA THR A 661 13.84 -6.80 16.99
C THR A 661 13.59 -5.36 17.41
N ARG A 662 13.26 -4.50 16.44
CA ARG A 662 12.80 -3.15 16.67
C ARG A 662 11.28 -3.14 16.72
N ILE A 663 10.72 -3.12 17.93
CA ILE A 663 9.27 -3.13 18.15
C ILE A 663 8.86 -1.72 18.53
N GLU A 664 8.07 -1.07 17.69
CA GLU A 664 7.52 0.27 17.94
C GLU A 664 6.23 0.16 18.74
N VAL A 665 6.06 1.01 19.76
CA VAL A 665 4.90 1.01 20.65
C VAL A 665 3.81 1.91 20.10
N ALA A 666 2.55 1.50 20.25
CA ALA A 666 1.36 2.22 19.81
C ALA A 666 1.40 2.56 18.31
N THR A 667 1.87 1.62 17.49
CA THR A 667 1.87 1.76 16.05
C THR A 667 1.36 0.50 15.34
N GLY A 668 0.57 0.72 14.28
CA GLY A 668 0.08 -0.32 13.39
C GLY A 668 1.03 -0.63 12.22
N HIS A 669 0.47 -1.02 11.08
CA HIS A 669 1.22 -1.46 9.89
C HIS A 669 2.07 -0.36 9.22
N GLY A 670 1.88 0.89 9.60
CA GLY A 670 2.71 2.02 9.15
C GLY A 670 1.92 3.24 8.69
N ALA A 671 0.63 3.13 8.39
CA ALA A 671 -0.22 4.28 8.12
C ALA A 671 -0.39 5.14 9.39
N GLY A 672 -0.47 6.47 9.23
CA GLY A 672 -0.72 7.37 10.34
C GLY A 672 0.41 7.49 11.38
N LYS A 673 1.60 6.93 11.11
CA LYS A 673 2.74 7.04 12.03
C LYS A 673 3.22 8.49 12.13
N PRO A 674 3.37 9.05 13.36
CA PRO A 674 3.93 10.38 13.55
C PRO A 674 5.31 10.54 12.91
N GLN A 675 5.61 11.71 12.35
CA GLN A 675 6.86 11.95 11.61
C GLN A 675 8.13 11.63 12.42
N GLN A 676 8.15 11.96 13.71
CA GLN A 676 9.31 11.68 14.56
C GLN A 676 9.57 10.17 14.73
N MET A 677 8.50 9.38 14.84
CA MET A 677 8.61 7.92 14.94
C MET A 677 9.09 7.32 13.61
N LEU A 678 8.58 7.84 12.49
CA LEU A 678 9.04 7.44 11.16
C LEU A 678 10.52 7.79 10.93
N ALA A 679 10.96 8.99 11.38
CA ALA A 679 12.36 9.38 11.30
C ALA A 679 13.27 8.46 12.14
N ALA A 680 12.83 8.10 13.34
CA ALA A 680 13.57 7.21 14.23
C ALA A 680 13.65 5.77 13.66
N GLU A 681 12.55 5.25 13.11
CA GLU A 681 12.54 3.92 12.45
C GLU A 681 13.55 3.86 11.31
N TRP A 682 13.47 4.82 10.37
CA TRP A 682 14.40 4.84 9.25
C TRP A 682 15.85 5.08 9.68
N ALA A 683 16.09 5.94 10.66
CA ALA A 683 17.44 6.17 11.17
C ALA A 683 18.06 4.89 11.74
N ASP A 684 17.30 4.12 12.50
CA ASP A 684 17.76 2.85 13.08
C ASP A 684 18.03 1.78 11.99
N LEU A 685 17.12 1.63 11.03
CA LEU A 685 17.26 0.69 9.91
C LEU A 685 18.49 1.03 9.05
N LEU A 686 18.65 2.31 8.70
CA LEU A 686 19.76 2.77 7.86
C LEU A 686 21.10 2.73 8.58
N ALA A 687 21.16 3.08 9.86
CA ALA A 687 22.39 2.97 10.67
C ALA A 687 22.84 1.52 10.80
N PHE A 688 21.90 0.59 11.00
CA PHE A 688 22.18 -0.83 11.05
C PHE A 688 22.70 -1.34 9.69
N ALA A 689 22.03 -1.02 8.59
CA ALA A 689 22.46 -1.40 7.26
C ALA A 689 23.85 -0.80 6.93
N ALA A 690 24.09 0.48 7.21
CA ALA A 690 25.34 1.17 6.96
C ALA A 690 26.51 0.51 7.73
N HIS A 691 26.32 0.24 9.01
CA HIS A 691 27.33 -0.40 9.85
C HIS A 691 27.76 -1.76 9.26
N HIS A 692 26.80 -2.60 8.89
CA HIS A 692 27.09 -3.95 8.43
C HIS A 692 27.53 -4.03 6.98
N THR A 693 27.20 -3.05 6.14
CA THR A 693 27.68 -2.94 4.75
C THR A 693 29.01 -2.16 4.62
N GLY A 694 29.48 -1.58 5.73
CA GLY A 694 30.69 -0.76 5.74
C GLY A 694 30.49 0.62 5.08
N LEU A 695 29.23 1.09 4.92
CA LEU A 695 28.96 2.47 4.54
C LEU A 695 29.28 3.36 5.74
N SER A 696 30.27 4.23 5.58
CA SER A 696 30.64 5.20 6.60
C SER A 696 30.27 6.60 6.15
N VAL A 697 29.61 7.36 7.03
CA VAL A 697 29.33 8.75 6.76
C VAL A 697 30.54 9.58 7.12
N THR A 698 31.08 10.30 6.15
CA THR A 698 32.12 11.30 6.43
C THR A 698 31.46 12.49 7.09
N ALA A 699 31.91 12.84 8.29
CA ALA A 699 31.54 14.13 8.89
C ALA A 699 31.97 15.24 7.91
N GLY A 700 30.96 15.88 7.27
CA GLY A 700 31.17 17.03 6.36
C GLY A 700 31.54 18.28 7.14
#